data_551e374e085f949c43b92fa873c4667a
#
_entry.id   551e374e085f949c43b92fa873c4667a
#
_cell.length_a   1.000
_cell.length_b   1.000
_cell.length_c   1.000
_cell.angle_alpha   90.00
_cell.angle_beta   90.00
_cell.angle_gamma   90.00
#
_symmetry.space_group_name_H-M   'P 1'
#
loop_
_entity.id
_entity.type
_entity.pdbx_description
1 polymer ?
#
loop_
_entity_poly.entity_id
_entity_poly.type
_entity_poly.pdbx_seq_one_letter_code
_entity_poly.pdbx_strand_id
1 'polypeptide(L)'
;MGGGEKGGDVSLFETVEESKGRRIAYKIFAVSIFVGIVMVLGYRVCHIPRTGEAGRWAWLGLFAAELWFSFYWIITQSVRWNVVHRHTTTFKDSLSLRYEDKLLSGIDIFVCTADPVMEPPILVINTVLSVMAYGYPPEKLSVYLSDDGGSDLTFYALLEASHFSKHWIPFCNKFKVEPRSPEALFARGIFKSDDEWLAIKKLYENMKKRVMSATELGRVPEEVREQHKGFSEWNAGVTKYDHQTILQILIDGRDPNAVEAGGVPLPTLVYLAREKRPQYPHNFKAGAMNALLELAGIDGYGGALYCGSGCFHRREAICGRKYSKEWREQQNRKIERKAERSISEVEEKCKELASCTHEKGTQWGKEMGLMYGCPVEDIITGLAIQCRAWKPIYYNPERPGFLGTAPTTLLQHLVQYKRWSEGMFQIVLSKYCPFLFGRGKIKLGLQMGYCVYCLWAANSLPTLYYVFVPSLCFFNGISLFPKMSSLLFIPFAYVFVAKNVYSLVEALWCKYTVEDWWNLQRMVLIRRTTSFLFGFVDVIVTQLGFSQTTFVITGKVDEEEASKRYEQGIFEFGASSPMFTVIATVALFNLFSLVGGVKRMVMGMGVWAVEEFISQIIVSGLVVAINIPIYEAIFIRKDKGRMPTSTTVASLVCASLLCLIPVY
;
A
#
# COMPACT_ATOMS: atom_id res chain seq x y z
N MET A 1 -47.42 -21.23 -23.77
CA MET A 1 -47.42 -19.76 -23.68
C MET A 1 -46.57 -19.42 -22.48
N GLY A 2 -45.33 -19.22 -22.64
CA GLY A 2 -44.70 -17.97 -22.84
C GLY A 2 -44.14 -17.54 -21.49
N GLY A 3 -43.26 -18.35 -20.84
CA GLY A 3 -42.43 -17.90 -19.72
C GLY A 3 -41.25 -17.14 -20.30
N GLY A 4 -41.29 -15.82 -20.18
CA GLY A 4 -40.25 -14.95 -20.68
C GLY A 4 -38.92 -15.20 -19.98
N GLU A 5 -37.87 -15.50 -20.74
CA GLU A 5 -36.49 -15.28 -20.39
C GLU A 5 -36.28 -13.77 -20.09
N LYS A 6 -36.45 -13.39 -18.84
CA LYS A 6 -36.04 -12.10 -18.34
C LYS A 6 -34.61 -12.23 -17.81
N GLY A 7 -33.70 -11.61 -18.48
CA GLY A 7 -32.39 -11.35 -17.95
C GLY A 7 -31.27 -11.81 -18.87
N GLY A 8 -31.07 -11.10 -19.96
CA GLY A 8 -29.74 -11.02 -20.55
C GLY A 8 -28.75 -10.66 -19.45
N ASP A 9 -27.59 -11.28 -19.49
CA ASP A 9 -26.53 -11.18 -18.45
C ASP A 9 -26.10 -9.71 -18.27
N VAL A 10 -26.83 -8.96 -17.43
CA VAL A 10 -26.57 -7.54 -17.15
C VAL A 10 -25.19 -7.45 -16.52
N SER A 11 -24.27 -6.78 -17.18
CA SER A 11 -22.92 -6.58 -16.64
C SER A 11 -22.98 -5.76 -15.36
N LEU A 12 -22.21 -6.13 -14.34
CA LEU A 12 -22.07 -5.38 -13.10
C LEU A 12 -21.12 -4.18 -13.24
N PHE A 13 -20.42 -4.08 -14.34
CA PHE A 13 -19.50 -2.98 -14.65
C PHE A 13 -19.38 -2.79 -16.18
N GLU A 14 -19.07 -1.58 -16.56
CA GLU A 14 -18.67 -1.23 -17.91
C GLU A 14 -17.15 -1.31 -18.05
N THR A 15 -16.70 -1.88 -19.16
CA THR A 15 -15.29 -1.89 -19.49
C THR A 15 -15.05 -0.79 -20.53
N VAL A 16 -14.38 0.27 -20.12
CA VAL A 16 -14.00 1.37 -21.00
C VAL A 16 -12.54 1.16 -21.40
N GLU A 17 -12.33 0.84 -22.67
CA GLU A 17 -10.99 0.82 -23.24
C GLU A 17 -10.54 2.24 -23.57
N GLU A 18 -9.29 2.53 -23.35
CA GLU A 18 -8.69 3.77 -23.81
C GLU A 18 -8.85 3.93 -25.34
N SER A 19 -9.04 5.16 -25.82
CA SER A 19 -9.25 5.42 -27.23
C SER A 19 -8.13 4.83 -28.10
N LYS A 20 -8.49 4.23 -29.24
CA LYS A 20 -7.53 3.60 -30.16
C LYS A 20 -6.39 4.54 -30.56
N GLY A 21 -6.71 5.83 -30.81
CA GLY A 21 -5.70 6.83 -31.15
C GLY A 21 -4.67 7.05 -30.06
N ARG A 22 -5.12 7.16 -28.80
CA ARG A 22 -4.23 7.35 -27.65
C ARG A 22 -3.34 6.13 -27.41
N ARG A 23 -3.90 4.92 -27.54
CA ARG A 23 -3.13 3.66 -27.43
C ARG A 23 -2.05 3.55 -28.52
N ILE A 24 -2.36 3.94 -29.76
CA ILE A 24 -1.38 3.94 -30.87
C ILE A 24 -0.30 4.99 -30.63
N ALA A 25 -0.68 6.21 -30.24
CA ALA A 25 0.26 7.29 -29.93
C ALA A 25 1.23 6.89 -28.82
N TYR A 26 0.73 6.25 -27.74
CA TYR A 26 1.58 5.74 -26.68
C TYR A 26 2.57 4.67 -27.19
N LYS A 27 2.11 3.74 -28.03
CA LYS A 27 2.98 2.68 -28.58
C LYS A 27 4.09 3.25 -29.48
N ILE A 28 3.76 4.22 -30.32
CA ILE A 28 4.75 4.93 -31.15
C ILE A 28 5.77 5.65 -30.24
N PHE A 29 5.29 6.37 -29.22
CA PHE A 29 6.16 7.01 -28.25
C PHE A 29 7.06 6.00 -27.52
N ALA A 30 6.52 4.87 -27.04
CA ALA A 30 7.30 3.84 -26.39
C ALA A 30 8.38 3.24 -27.30
N VAL A 31 8.06 3.00 -28.57
CA VAL A 31 9.05 2.53 -29.57
C VAL A 31 10.14 3.57 -29.81
N SER A 32 9.80 4.86 -29.91
CA SER A 32 10.81 5.92 -30.09
C SER A 32 11.75 6.05 -28.89
N ILE A 33 11.23 5.93 -27.67
CA ILE A 33 12.06 5.89 -26.45
C ILE A 33 12.97 4.65 -26.45
N PHE A 34 12.44 3.48 -26.86
CA PHE A 34 13.24 2.27 -26.96
C PHE A 34 14.41 2.42 -27.93
N VAL A 35 14.17 3.01 -29.11
CA VAL A 35 15.23 3.33 -30.08
C VAL A 35 16.28 4.26 -29.46
N GLY A 36 15.83 5.33 -28.77
CA GLY A 36 16.73 6.23 -28.04
C GLY A 36 17.58 5.51 -26.98
N ILE A 37 16.98 4.61 -26.21
CA ILE A 37 17.69 3.78 -25.22
C ILE A 37 18.75 2.90 -25.92
N VAL A 38 18.42 2.24 -27.00
CA VAL A 38 19.39 1.41 -27.76
C VAL A 38 20.55 2.25 -28.27
N MET A 39 20.31 3.48 -28.78
CA MET A 39 21.35 4.39 -29.16
C MET A 39 22.25 4.82 -28.00
N VAL A 40 21.69 5.12 -26.83
CA VAL A 40 22.46 5.44 -25.62
C VAL A 40 23.35 4.26 -25.22
N LEU A 41 22.81 3.05 -25.18
CA LEU A 41 23.59 1.84 -24.85
C LEU A 41 24.67 1.56 -25.91
N GLY A 42 24.36 1.75 -27.19
CA GLY A 42 25.34 1.65 -28.28
C GLY A 42 26.50 2.63 -28.12
N TYR A 43 26.19 3.89 -27.76
CA TYR A 43 27.23 4.87 -27.41
C TYR A 43 28.12 4.41 -26.28
N ARG A 44 27.52 3.87 -25.20
CA ARG A 44 28.28 3.37 -24.04
C ARG A 44 29.28 2.27 -24.41
N VAL A 45 28.85 1.33 -25.26
CA VAL A 45 29.72 0.22 -25.73
C VAL A 45 30.84 0.72 -26.64
N CYS A 46 30.53 1.63 -27.58
CA CYS A 46 31.51 2.11 -28.58
C CYS A 46 32.55 3.07 -27.98
N HIS A 47 32.29 3.70 -26.81
CA HIS A 47 33.15 4.73 -26.24
C HIS A 47 33.67 4.32 -24.85
N ILE A 48 33.89 3.02 -24.60
CA ILE A 48 34.48 2.56 -23.35
C ILE A 48 35.92 3.11 -23.23
N PRO A 49 36.26 3.86 -22.16
CA PRO A 49 37.60 4.38 -21.95
C PRO A 49 38.66 3.25 -21.89
N ARG A 50 39.84 3.52 -22.38
CA ARG A 50 40.95 2.55 -22.40
C ARG A 50 41.37 2.14 -21.00
N THR A 51 42.03 0.99 -20.90
CA THR A 51 42.57 0.52 -19.62
C THR A 51 43.62 1.52 -19.09
N GLY A 52 43.41 2.02 -17.87
CA GLY A 52 44.25 3.05 -17.24
C GLY A 52 43.80 4.49 -17.45
N GLU A 53 42.78 4.74 -18.28
CA GLU A 53 42.18 6.08 -18.38
C GLU A 53 41.30 6.39 -17.17
N ALA A 54 41.40 7.61 -16.67
CA ALA A 54 40.61 8.09 -15.55
C ALA A 54 39.12 8.03 -15.87
N GLY A 55 38.33 7.58 -14.92
CA GLY A 55 36.86 7.45 -15.07
C GLY A 55 36.37 6.17 -15.75
N ARG A 56 37.25 5.23 -16.15
CA ARG A 56 36.83 3.97 -16.77
C ARG A 56 35.84 3.17 -15.92
N TRP A 57 36.11 3.02 -14.62
CA TRP A 57 35.23 2.31 -13.71
C TRP A 57 33.92 3.05 -13.48
N ALA A 58 33.96 4.37 -13.42
CA ALA A 58 32.76 5.21 -13.37
C ALA A 58 31.92 5.04 -14.64
N TRP A 59 32.52 4.95 -15.79
CA TRP A 59 31.84 4.69 -17.05
C TRP A 59 31.16 3.30 -17.10
N LEU A 60 31.89 2.25 -16.74
CA LEU A 60 31.35 0.88 -16.74
C LEU A 60 30.20 0.72 -15.77
N GLY A 61 30.30 1.29 -14.56
CA GLY A 61 29.23 1.26 -13.59
C GLY A 61 28.01 2.07 -14.04
N LEU A 62 28.21 3.21 -14.72
CA LEU A 62 27.13 3.99 -15.31
C LEU A 62 26.43 3.22 -16.43
N PHE A 63 27.19 2.53 -17.28
CA PHE A 63 26.66 1.63 -18.29
C PHE A 63 25.83 0.49 -17.69
N ALA A 64 26.31 -0.12 -16.61
CA ALA A 64 25.55 -1.17 -15.89
C ALA A 64 24.24 -0.61 -15.30
N ALA A 65 24.26 0.60 -14.74
CA ALA A 65 23.08 1.28 -14.24
C ALA A 65 22.07 1.60 -15.35
N GLU A 66 22.53 2.04 -16.52
CA GLU A 66 21.69 2.32 -17.68
C GLU A 66 21.11 1.03 -18.29
N LEU A 67 21.87 -0.08 -18.31
CA LEU A 67 21.34 -1.40 -18.69
C LEU A 67 20.20 -1.83 -17.74
N TRP A 68 20.38 -1.65 -16.44
CA TRP A 68 19.33 -1.94 -15.46
C TRP A 68 18.09 -1.08 -15.68
N PHE A 69 18.25 0.23 -15.85
CA PHE A 69 17.12 1.12 -16.11
C PHE A 69 16.42 0.82 -17.43
N SER A 70 17.15 0.40 -18.44
CA SER A 70 16.59 -0.04 -19.73
C SER A 70 15.76 -1.30 -19.58
N PHE A 71 16.27 -2.29 -18.88
CA PHE A 71 15.55 -3.52 -18.54
C PHE A 71 14.29 -3.23 -17.72
N TYR A 72 14.42 -2.42 -16.66
CA TYR A 72 13.29 -2.05 -15.80
C TYR A 72 12.24 -1.24 -16.59
N TRP A 73 12.67 -0.35 -17.48
CA TRP A 73 11.77 0.39 -18.36
C TRP A 73 10.95 -0.54 -19.27
N ILE A 74 11.56 -1.58 -19.86
CA ILE A 74 10.85 -2.59 -20.68
C ILE A 74 9.79 -3.28 -19.84
N ILE A 75 10.12 -3.68 -18.60
CA ILE A 75 9.16 -4.31 -17.68
C ILE A 75 7.98 -3.38 -17.38
N THR A 76 8.22 -2.08 -17.19
CA THR A 76 7.15 -1.10 -16.90
C THR A 76 6.17 -0.92 -18.05
N GLN A 77 6.53 -1.30 -19.28
CA GLN A 77 5.58 -1.25 -20.41
C GLN A 77 4.38 -2.19 -20.21
N SER A 78 4.55 -3.29 -19.45
CA SER A 78 3.47 -4.25 -19.19
C SER A 78 2.25 -3.61 -18.52
N VAL A 79 2.43 -2.62 -17.66
CA VAL A 79 1.34 -1.93 -16.95
C VAL A 79 0.73 -0.76 -17.72
N ARG A 80 1.30 -0.41 -18.88
CA ARG A 80 0.86 0.72 -19.72
C ARG A 80 0.38 0.31 -21.12
N TRP A 81 0.68 -0.93 -21.56
CA TRP A 81 0.44 -1.36 -22.93
C TRP A 81 -1.04 -1.58 -23.28
N ASN A 82 -1.81 -2.06 -22.29
CA ASN A 82 -3.24 -2.35 -22.43
C ASN A 82 -3.99 -1.87 -21.19
N VAL A 83 -4.19 -0.58 -21.06
CA VAL A 83 -4.93 0.00 -19.94
C VAL A 83 -6.44 -0.20 -20.17
N VAL A 84 -7.12 -0.71 -19.15
CA VAL A 84 -8.57 -0.95 -19.14
C VAL A 84 -9.13 -0.34 -17.85
N HIS A 85 -10.16 0.47 -18.00
CA HIS A 85 -10.89 1.06 -16.88
C HIS A 85 -12.25 0.37 -16.71
N ARG A 86 -12.67 0.17 -15.47
CA ARG A 86 -13.98 -0.40 -15.14
C ARG A 86 -14.77 0.58 -14.30
N HIS A 87 -15.93 0.95 -14.79
CA HIS A 87 -16.85 1.89 -14.17
C HIS A 87 -18.21 1.25 -13.95
N THR A 88 -19.02 1.83 -13.09
CA THR A 88 -20.41 1.41 -12.83
C THR A 88 -21.41 2.55 -13.01
N THR A 89 -21.06 3.57 -13.78
CA THR A 89 -21.89 4.75 -13.98
C THR A 89 -23.27 4.44 -14.54
N THR A 90 -23.32 3.58 -15.56
CA THR A 90 -24.57 3.17 -16.21
C THR A 90 -25.29 2.04 -15.46
N PHE A 91 -24.55 1.23 -14.69
CA PHE A 91 -25.09 0.04 -13.99
C PHE A 91 -25.08 0.20 -12.48
N LYS A 92 -25.35 1.41 -12.00
CA LYS A 92 -25.36 1.72 -10.56
C LYS A 92 -26.20 0.77 -9.72
N ASP A 93 -27.35 0.37 -10.23
CA ASP A 93 -28.29 -0.52 -9.57
C ASP A 93 -28.26 -1.96 -10.12
N SER A 94 -27.20 -2.32 -10.86
CA SER A 94 -27.09 -3.61 -11.55
C SER A 94 -27.17 -4.81 -10.62
N LEU A 95 -26.74 -4.68 -9.37
CA LEU A 95 -26.80 -5.76 -8.40
C LEU A 95 -28.26 -6.09 -8.06
N SER A 96 -29.06 -5.10 -7.71
CA SER A 96 -30.50 -5.24 -7.40
C SER A 96 -31.33 -5.60 -8.63
N LEU A 97 -30.93 -5.15 -9.83
CA LEU A 97 -31.57 -5.55 -11.08
C LEU A 97 -31.28 -7.00 -11.48
N ARG A 98 -30.10 -7.49 -11.12
CA ARG A 98 -29.64 -8.84 -11.49
C ARG A 98 -30.03 -9.90 -10.49
N TYR A 99 -30.05 -9.58 -9.21
CA TYR A 99 -30.31 -10.49 -8.12
C TYR A 99 -31.43 -9.96 -7.23
N GLU A 100 -32.41 -10.80 -6.96
CA GLU A 100 -33.30 -10.57 -5.82
C GLU A 100 -32.47 -10.69 -4.52
N ASP A 101 -32.87 -9.99 -3.47
CA ASP A 101 -32.17 -10.01 -2.17
C ASP A 101 -31.98 -11.44 -1.64
N LYS A 102 -32.93 -12.32 -1.88
CA LYS A 102 -32.85 -13.74 -1.49
C LYS A 102 -31.71 -14.50 -2.18
N LEU A 103 -31.32 -14.08 -3.39
CA LEU A 103 -30.25 -14.72 -4.18
C LEU A 103 -28.86 -14.12 -3.91
N LEU A 104 -28.78 -13.02 -3.17
CA LEU A 104 -27.51 -12.44 -2.79
C LEU A 104 -26.74 -13.37 -1.84
N SER A 105 -25.45 -13.49 -2.05
CA SER A 105 -24.57 -14.29 -1.20
C SER A 105 -24.32 -13.59 0.14
N GLY A 106 -24.08 -14.35 1.21
CA GLY A 106 -23.58 -13.79 2.47
C GLY A 106 -22.20 -13.13 2.27
N ILE A 107 -21.99 -11.99 2.90
CA ILE A 107 -20.72 -11.24 2.89
C ILE A 107 -20.21 -11.15 4.32
N ASP A 108 -18.93 -11.48 4.48
CA ASP A 108 -18.20 -11.34 5.72
C ASP A 108 -17.10 -10.31 5.54
N ILE A 109 -17.09 -9.29 6.38
CA ILE A 109 -16.13 -8.18 6.33
C ILE A 109 -15.20 -8.27 7.51
N PHE A 110 -13.89 -8.28 7.24
CA PHE A 110 -12.86 -8.35 8.27
C PHE A 110 -12.22 -6.98 8.45
N VAL A 111 -12.33 -6.45 9.65
CA VAL A 111 -11.59 -5.26 10.10
C VAL A 111 -10.49 -5.77 11.01
N CYS A 112 -9.23 -5.58 10.61
CA CYS A 112 -8.08 -6.05 11.37
C CYS A 112 -7.40 -4.88 12.08
N THR A 113 -7.06 -5.08 13.35
CA THR A 113 -6.24 -4.18 14.17
C THR A 113 -5.20 -4.98 14.95
N ALA A 114 -4.12 -4.34 15.38
CA ALA A 114 -3.02 -5.06 16.03
C ALA A 114 -2.56 -4.41 17.34
N ASP A 115 -2.74 -3.11 17.52
CA ASP A 115 -2.24 -2.39 18.68
C ASP A 115 -3.08 -1.12 18.92
N PRO A 116 -3.70 -0.96 20.09
CA PRO A 116 -4.58 0.17 20.39
C PRO A 116 -3.87 1.52 20.51
N VAL A 117 -2.54 1.53 20.64
CA VAL A 117 -1.73 2.76 20.65
C VAL A 117 -1.42 3.22 19.23
N MET A 118 -1.03 2.29 18.36
CA MET A 118 -0.69 2.58 16.96
C MET A 118 -1.93 2.76 16.09
N GLU A 119 -3.02 2.08 16.44
CA GLU A 119 -4.32 2.11 15.78
C GLU A 119 -5.42 2.36 16.83
N PRO A 120 -5.65 3.62 17.24
CA PRO A 120 -6.59 3.94 18.31
C PRO A 120 -7.97 3.31 18.13
N PRO A 121 -8.60 2.79 19.18
CA PRO A 121 -9.89 2.12 19.11
C PRO A 121 -10.98 2.96 18.41
N ILE A 122 -10.98 4.27 18.61
CA ILE A 122 -11.95 5.17 17.95
C ILE A 122 -11.84 5.14 16.43
N LEU A 123 -10.62 5.05 15.87
CA LEU A 123 -10.38 4.95 14.42
C LEU A 123 -10.93 3.61 13.89
N VAL A 124 -10.68 2.54 14.62
CA VAL A 124 -11.11 1.18 14.27
C VAL A 124 -12.64 1.07 14.23
N ILE A 125 -13.35 1.56 15.27
CA ILE A 125 -14.81 1.47 15.30
C ILE A 125 -15.50 2.36 14.27
N ASN A 126 -14.91 3.47 13.84
CA ASN A 126 -15.41 4.23 12.71
C ASN A 126 -15.41 3.42 11.41
N THR A 127 -14.40 2.59 11.20
CA THR A 127 -14.36 1.64 10.09
C THR A 127 -15.44 0.58 10.23
N VAL A 128 -15.59 -0.02 11.42
CA VAL A 128 -16.65 -1.01 11.72
C VAL A 128 -18.04 -0.45 11.45
N LEU A 129 -18.37 0.72 12.00
CA LEU A 129 -19.65 1.38 11.79
C LEU A 129 -19.92 1.71 10.32
N SER A 130 -18.88 2.09 9.60
CA SER A 130 -18.97 2.36 8.17
C SER A 130 -19.36 1.12 7.35
N VAL A 131 -18.76 -0.03 7.63
CA VAL A 131 -19.05 -1.28 6.90
C VAL A 131 -20.33 -1.95 7.35
N MET A 132 -20.73 -1.82 8.62
CA MET A 132 -22.04 -2.25 9.11
C MET A 132 -23.19 -1.51 8.43
N ALA A 133 -22.96 -0.25 8.05
CA ALA A 133 -23.97 0.58 7.40
C ALA A 133 -24.04 0.39 5.87
N TYR A 134 -23.43 -0.64 5.29
CA TYR A 134 -23.55 -0.91 3.85
C TYR A 134 -25.01 -1.18 3.44
N GLY A 135 -25.40 -0.71 2.26
CA GLY A 135 -26.72 -1.01 1.68
C GLY A 135 -26.81 -2.45 1.17
N TYR A 136 -26.71 -3.41 2.07
CA TYR A 136 -26.76 -4.85 1.82
C TYR A 136 -27.74 -5.49 2.82
N PRO A 137 -28.42 -6.61 2.47
CA PRO A 137 -29.33 -7.27 3.41
C PRO A 137 -28.64 -7.61 4.73
N PRO A 138 -29.13 -7.08 5.86
CA PRO A 138 -28.43 -7.20 7.16
C PRO A 138 -28.19 -8.66 7.58
N GLU A 139 -29.16 -9.55 7.30
CA GLU A 139 -29.06 -10.98 7.60
C GLU A 139 -27.99 -11.72 6.78
N LYS A 140 -27.44 -11.06 5.76
CA LYS A 140 -26.36 -11.57 4.90
C LYS A 140 -25.04 -10.85 5.08
N LEU A 141 -24.98 -9.90 6.01
CA LEU A 141 -23.79 -9.12 6.31
C LEU A 141 -23.27 -9.45 7.70
N SER A 142 -22.04 -9.94 7.78
CA SER A 142 -21.35 -10.18 9.06
C SER A 142 -20.06 -9.38 9.10
N VAL A 143 -19.84 -8.68 10.19
CA VAL A 143 -18.66 -7.86 10.42
C VAL A 143 -17.86 -8.45 11.58
N TYR A 144 -16.58 -8.71 11.32
CA TYR A 144 -15.65 -9.30 12.28
C TYR A 144 -14.54 -8.28 12.56
N LEU A 145 -14.39 -7.89 13.83
CA LEU A 145 -13.21 -7.17 14.28
C LEU A 145 -12.17 -8.18 14.77
N SER A 146 -11.09 -8.34 13.99
CA SER A 146 -9.95 -9.17 14.38
C SER A 146 -8.92 -8.30 15.08
N ASP A 147 -8.85 -8.44 16.40
CA ASP A 147 -7.89 -7.73 17.23
C ASP A 147 -6.68 -8.59 17.55
N ASP A 148 -5.59 -8.35 16.83
CA ASP A 148 -4.33 -9.06 17.04
C ASP A 148 -3.59 -8.58 18.32
N GLY A 149 -4.05 -7.47 18.91
CA GLY A 149 -3.59 -6.95 20.20
C GLY A 149 -4.28 -7.60 21.40
N GLY A 150 -5.44 -8.24 21.21
CA GLY A 150 -6.24 -8.82 22.29
C GLY A 150 -6.64 -7.80 23.36
N SER A 151 -6.92 -6.55 22.96
CA SER A 151 -7.11 -5.42 23.87
C SER A 151 -8.54 -5.31 24.39
N ASP A 152 -8.70 -5.22 25.70
CA ASP A 152 -9.99 -4.92 26.34
C ASP A 152 -10.51 -3.51 25.99
N LEU A 153 -9.61 -2.56 25.71
CA LEU A 153 -9.98 -1.22 25.24
C LEU A 153 -10.58 -1.26 23.83
N THR A 154 -10.04 -2.09 22.95
CA THR A 154 -10.61 -2.31 21.61
C THR A 154 -11.98 -3.00 21.69
N PHE A 155 -12.12 -3.98 22.58
CA PHE A 155 -13.40 -4.63 22.85
C PHE A 155 -14.42 -3.64 23.43
N TYR A 156 -14.02 -2.82 24.41
CA TYR A 156 -14.88 -1.76 24.97
C TYR A 156 -15.38 -0.80 23.89
N ALA A 157 -14.49 -0.34 23.02
CA ALA A 157 -14.86 0.54 21.94
C ALA A 157 -15.85 -0.13 20.97
N LEU A 158 -15.69 -1.43 20.70
CA LEU A 158 -16.62 -2.18 19.87
C LEU A 158 -17.99 -2.35 20.53
N LEU A 159 -18.02 -2.55 21.86
CA LEU A 159 -19.26 -2.61 22.63
C LEU A 159 -20.02 -1.28 22.55
N GLU A 160 -19.34 -0.15 22.72
CA GLU A 160 -19.91 1.18 22.56
C GLU A 160 -20.45 1.41 21.14
N ALA A 161 -19.67 0.96 20.12
CA ALA A 161 -20.11 1.03 18.73
C ALA A 161 -21.34 0.15 18.45
N SER A 162 -21.46 -1.02 19.11
CA SER A 162 -22.64 -1.90 18.96
C SER A 162 -23.92 -1.20 19.45
N HIS A 163 -23.85 -0.46 20.54
CA HIS A 163 -24.98 0.34 21.03
C HIS A 163 -25.30 1.51 20.08
N PHE A 164 -24.29 2.21 19.61
CA PHE A 164 -24.48 3.33 18.68
C PHE A 164 -25.00 2.90 17.31
N SER A 165 -24.64 1.71 16.84
CA SER A 165 -25.05 1.16 15.54
C SER A 165 -26.57 1.09 15.39
N LYS A 166 -27.31 0.86 16.50
CA LYS A 166 -28.77 0.82 16.53
C LYS A 166 -29.44 2.12 16.09
N HIS A 167 -28.73 3.23 16.20
CA HIS A 167 -29.17 4.56 15.75
C HIS A 167 -28.51 4.97 14.45
N TRP A 168 -27.23 4.58 14.26
CA TRP A 168 -26.43 4.97 13.11
C TRP A 168 -26.89 4.34 11.80
N ILE A 169 -27.18 3.03 11.81
CA ILE A 169 -27.57 2.29 10.60
C ILE A 169 -28.89 2.79 10.03
N PRO A 170 -29.98 2.95 10.84
CA PRO A 170 -31.24 3.56 10.37
C PRO A 170 -31.05 4.96 9.80
N PHE A 171 -30.28 5.78 10.49
CA PHE A 171 -29.95 7.13 10.02
C PHE A 171 -29.27 7.11 8.65
N CYS A 172 -28.25 6.26 8.46
CA CYS A 172 -27.58 6.09 7.18
C CYS A 172 -28.53 5.66 6.06
N ASN A 173 -29.45 4.74 6.36
CA ASN A 173 -30.40 4.21 5.39
C ASN A 173 -31.48 5.25 5.02
N LYS A 174 -31.99 5.99 6.01
CA LYS A 174 -33.00 7.04 5.83
C LYS A 174 -32.47 8.21 5.01
N PHE A 175 -31.32 8.75 5.39
CA PHE A 175 -30.74 9.95 4.76
C PHE A 175 -29.79 9.64 3.61
N LYS A 176 -29.50 8.36 3.34
CA LYS A 176 -28.53 7.90 2.32
C LYS A 176 -27.20 8.65 2.39
N VAL A 177 -26.73 8.84 3.63
CA VAL A 177 -25.52 9.62 3.90
C VAL A 177 -24.27 8.94 3.37
N GLU A 178 -23.30 9.76 2.99
CA GLU A 178 -21.99 9.33 2.52
C GLU A 178 -20.95 10.43 2.76
N PRO A 179 -19.82 10.10 3.38
CA PRO A 179 -19.35 8.76 3.78
C PRO A 179 -20.17 8.17 4.94
N ARG A 180 -20.15 6.83 5.06
CA ARG A 180 -20.86 6.11 6.12
C ARG A 180 -20.03 5.93 7.41
N SER A 181 -18.82 6.48 7.47
CA SER A 181 -18.05 6.65 8.69
C SER A 181 -18.54 7.88 9.44
N PRO A 182 -18.95 7.76 10.71
CA PRO A 182 -19.45 8.91 11.49
C PRO A 182 -18.46 10.06 11.55
N GLU A 183 -17.19 9.78 11.88
CA GLU A 183 -16.11 10.78 11.92
C GLU A 183 -16.00 11.54 10.60
N ALA A 184 -15.89 10.81 9.50
CA ALA A 184 -15.72 11.41 8.18
C ALA A 184 -16.96 12.18 7.70
N LEU A 185 -18.16 11.77 8.12
CA LEU A 185 -19.39 12.49 7.81
C LEU A 185 -19.43 13.83 8.53
N PHE A 186 -19.21 13.81 9.85
CA PHE A 186 -19.32 15.01 10.67
C PHE A 186 -18.17 16.01 10.43
N ALA A 187 -16.98 15.53 10.06
CA ALA A 187 -15.85 16.39 9.70
C ALA A 187 -16.08 17.20 8.42
N ARG A 188 -16.94 16.73 7.50
CA ARG A 188 -17.26 17.47 6.26
C ARG A 188 -18.15 18.68 6.45
N GLY A 189 -18.69 18.91 7.65
CA GLY A 189 -19.53 20.06 7.94
C GLY A 189 -20.87 20.12 7.16
N ILE A 190 -21.26 19.03 6.49
CA ILE A 190 -22.52 18.92 5.78
C ILE A 190 -23.62 18.66 6.82
N PHE A 191 -24.19 19.74 7.35
CA PHE A 191 -25.31 19.66 8.28
C PHE A 191 -26.61 20.07 7.60
N LYS A 192 -27.65 19.25 7.74
CA LYS A 192 -29.02 19.72 7.65
C LYS A 192 -29.39 20.17 9.06
N SER A 193 -30.08 21.31 9.16
CA SER A 193 -30.62 21.87 10.44
C SER A 193 -31.83 21.06 10.93
N ASP A 194 -31.68 19.71 10.98
CA ASP A 194 -32.72 18.78 11.35
C ASP A 194 -32.37 18.26 12.76
N ASP A 195 -33.36 18.21 13.63
CA ASP A 195 -33.18 17.74 15.03
C ASP A 195 -32.59 16.31 15.09
N GLU A 196 -32.92 15.47 14.12
CA GLU A 196 -32.40 14.10 14.04
C GLU A 196 -30.88 14.08 13.71
N TRP A 197 -30.41 14.99 12.87
CA TRP A 197 -28.98 15.15 12.61
C TRP A 197 -28.20 15.62 13.85
N LEU A 198 -28.77 16.53 14.61
CA LEU A 198 -28.17 17.02 15.85
C LEU A 198 -28.16 15.94 16.92
N ALA A 199 -29.25 15.17 17.03
CA ALA A 199 -29.35 14.07 17.98
C ALA A 199 -28.31 12.97 17.69
N ILE A 200 -28.19 12.54 16.44
CA ILE A 200 -27.22 11.48 16.06
C ILE A 200 -25.77 11.95 16.24
N LYS A 201 -25.47 13.20 15.91
CA LYS A 201 -24.16 13.81 16.14
C LYS A 201 -23.81 13.82 17.64
N LYS A 202 -24.74 14.23 18.51
CA LYS A 202 -24.56 14.24 19.95
C LYS A 202 -24.31 12.82 20.51
N LEU A 203 -25.04 11.83 20.01
CA LEU A 203 -24.82 10.43 20.38
C LEU A 203 -23.43 9.96 19.99
N TYR A 204 -22.98 10.30 18.79
CA TYR A 204 -21.63 9.98 18.32
C TYR A 204 -20.55 10.65 19.17
N GLU A 205 -20.67 11.95 19.44
CA GLU A 205 -19.71 12.70 20.24
C GLU A 205 -19.61 12.16 21.67
N ASN A 206 -20.74 11.77 22.25
CA ASN A 206 -20.76 11.14 23.58
C ASN A 206 -20.05 9.77 23.57
N MET A 207 -20.31 8.92 22.59
CA MET A 207 -19.62 7.65 22.41
C MET A 207 -18.11 7.88 22.22
N LYS A 208 -17.73 8.78 21.31
CA LYS A 208 -16.34 9.15 21.06
C LYS A 208 -15.63 9.60 22.34
N LYS A 209 -16.26 10.48 23.12
CA LYS A 209 -15.71 10.95 24.39
C LYS A 209 -15.45 9.81 25.38
N ARG A 210 -16.39 8.86 25.53
CA ARG A 210 -16.22 7.71 26.45
C ARG A 210 -15.06 6.82 25.99
N VAL A 211 -14.99 6.49 24.68
CA VAL A 211 -13.92 5.66 24.14
C VAL A 211 -12.56 6.34 24.26
N MET A 212 -12.46 7.64 23.94
CA MET A 212 -11.21 8.38 24.07
C MET A 212 -10.75 8.48 25.51
N SER A 213 -11.65 8.81 26.45
CA SER A 213 -11.30 8.88 27.88
C SER A 213 -10.78 7.54 28.41
N ALA A 214 -11.40 6.41 28.04
CA ALA A 214 -10.91 5.09 28.42
C ALA A 214 -9.53 4.79 27.81
N THR A 215 -9.32 5.17 26.55
CA THR A 215 -8.03 4.99 25.84
C THR A 215 -6.92 5.83 26.50
N GLU A 216 -7.18 7.09 26.85
CA GLU A 216 -6.24 7.98 27.53
C GLU A 216 -5.90 7.48 28.96
N LEU A 217 -6.89 6.95 29.67
CA LEU A 217 -6.69 6.35 31.00
C LEU A 217 -6.02 4.97 30.93
N GLY A 218 -5.95 4.35 29.74
CA GLY A 218 -5.40 3.01 29.55
C GLY A 218 -6.19 1.89 30.22
N ARG A 219 -7.45 2.12 30.59
CA ARG A 219 -8.33 1.13 31.25
C ARG A 219 -9.81 1.35 30.93
N VAL A 220 -10.54 0.24 30.92
CA VAL A 220 -12.00 0.24 30.79
C VAL A 220 -12.63 0.69 32.12
N PRO A 221 -13.72 1.51 32.12
CA PRO A 221 -14.46 1.85 33.33
C PRO A 221 -14.95 0.60 34.08
N GLU A 222 -14.73 0.55 35.38
CA GLU A 222 -15.04 -0.63 36.20
C GLU A 222 -16.54 -0.99 36.17
N GLU A 223 -17.41 0.00 36.19
CA GLU A 223 -18.86 -0.18 36.06
C GLU A 223 -19.27 -0.97 34.82
N VAL A 224 -18.62 -0.69 33.68
CA VAL A 224 -18.89 -1.39 32.40
C VAL A 224 -18.29 -2.77 32.40
N ARG A 225 -17.12 -2.93 33.03
CA ARG A 225 -16.44 -4.22 33.18
C ARG A 225 -17.27 -5.21 34.02
N GLU A 226 -17.91 -4.73 35.09
CA GLU A 226 -18.80 -5.55 35.93
C GLU A 226 -20.14 -5.89 35.27
N GLN A 227 -20.69 -4.95 34.48
CA GLN A 227 -21.99 -5.12 33.83
C GLN A 227 -21.95 -6.08 32.63
N HIS A 228 -20.86 -6.14 31.89
CA HIS A 228 -20.79 -6.95 30.66
C HIS A 228 -19.90 -8.19 30.85
N LYS A 229 -20.55 -9.37 30.84
CA LYS A 229 -19.88 -10.67 31.08
C LYS A 229 -18.69 -10.96 30.14
N GLY A 230 -18.66 -10.37 28.94
CA GLY A 230 -17.59 -10.55 27.98
C GLY A 230 -16.21 -10.14 28.51
N PHE A 231 -16.13 -9.18 29.45
CA PHE A 231 -14.86 -8.76 30.03
C PHE A 231 -14.23 -9.82 30.98
N SER A 232 -14.94 -10.87 31.35
CA SER A 232 -14.37 -11.98 32.13
C SER A 232 -13.28 -12.75 31.40
N GLU A 233 -13.21 -12.64 30.05
CA GLU A 233 -12.13 -13.22 29.26
C GLU A 233 -10.77 -12.51 29.47
N TRP A 234 -10.77 -11.24 29.92
CA TRP A 234 -9.57 -10.48 30.24
C TRP A 234 -9.23 -10.55 31.73
N ASN A 235 -8.81 -11.73 32.19
CA ASN A 235 -8.30 -11.93 33.53
C ASN A 235 -6.80 -11.59 33.65
N ALA A 236 -6.23 -11.72 34.88
CA ALA A 236 -4.85 -11.32 35.17
C ALA A 236 -3.74 -12.01 34.32
N GLY A 237 -4.06 -13.04 33.56
CA GLY A 237 -3.11 -13.76 32.71
C GLY A 237 -3.12 -13.36 31.25
N VAL A 238 -4.01 -12.48 30.82
CA VAL A 238 -4.13 -12.06 29.41
C VAL A 238 -3.13 -10.96 29.10
N THR A 239 -2.22 -11.21 28.16
CA THR A 239 -1.30 -10.21 27.63
C THR A 239 -1.37 -10.19 26.09
N LYS A 240 -0.89 -9.11 25.47
CA LYS A 240 -0.88 -9.03 24.00
C LYS A 240 -0.01 -10.07 23.29
N TYR A 241 0.78 -10.85 24.03
CA TYR A 241 1.69 -11.87 23.50
C TYR A 241 1.31 -13.29 23.95
N ASP A 242 0.48 -13.43 24.98
CA ASP A 242 0.05 -14.73 25.52
C ASP A 242 -1.37 -14.63 26.05
N HIS A 243 -2.32 -15.23 25.32
CA HIS A 243 -3.73 -15.31 25.68
C HIS A 243 -4.44 -16.43 24.92
N GLN A 244 -5.54 -16.90 25.46
CA GLN A 244 -6.46 -17.80 24.79
C GLN A 244 -7.24 -17.08 23.69
N THR A 245 -7.93 -17.84 22.83
CA THR A 245 -8.89 -17.26 21.88
C THR A 245 -10.00 -16.54 22.63
N ILE A 246 -10.18 -15.25 22.36
CA ILE A 246 -11.29 -14.45 22.88
C ILE A 246 -12.27 -14.22 21.74
N LEU A 247 -13.48 -14.72 21.89
CA LEU A 247 -14.57 -14.57 20.91
C LEU A 247 -15.79 -14.03 21.62
N GLN A 248 -16.33 -12.89 21.12
CA GLN A 248 -17.54 -12.27 21.65
C GLN A 248 -18.47 -11.88 20.49
N ILE A 249 -19.69 -12.41 20.49
CA ILE A 249 -20.74 -12.03 19.55
C ILE A 249 -21.53 -10.89 20.21
N LEU A 250 -21.36 -9.67 19.73
CA LEU A 250 -22.06 -8.48 20.25
C LEU A 250 -23.44 -8.28 19.63
N ILE A 251 -23.59 -8.64 18.36
CA ILE A 251 -24.86 -8.64 17.64
C ILE A 251 -24.92 -9.93 16.82
N ASP A 252 -25.94 -10.75 17.03
CA ASP A 252 -26.25 -11.88 16.16
C ASP A 252 -27.38 -11.49 15.21
N GLY A 253 -27.05 -11.21 13.95
CA GLY A 253 -28.01 -10.83 12.93
C GLY A 253 -29.05 -11.92 12.57
N ARG A 254 -28.94 -13.12 13.18
CA ARG A 254 -29.92 -14.21 13.05
C ARG A 254 -30.96 -14.16 14.18
N ASP A 255 -30.66 -13.44 15.29
CA ASP A 255 -31.61 -13.26 16.39
C ASP A 255 -32.70 -12.26 15.97
N PRO A 256 -33.97 -12.66 15.96
CA PRO A 256 -35.09 -11.77 15.63
C PRO A 256 -35.19 -10.54 16.55
N ASN A 257 -34.57 -10.58 17.73
CA ASN A 257 -34.56 -9.47 18.69
C ASN A 257 -33.35 -8.52 18.46
N ALA A 258 -32.39 -8.87 17.61
CA ALA A 258 -31.27 -8.01 17.24
C ALA A 258 -31.70 -6.99 16.20
N VAL A 259 -32.59 -6.07 16.59
CA VAL A 259 -33.18 -5.06 15.73
C VAL A 259 -32.79 -3.65 16.15
N GLU A 260 -32.81 -2.75 15.20
CA GLU A 260 -32.72 -1.31 15.43
C GLU A 260 -34.00 -0.74 16.07
N ALA A 261 -33.99 0.56 16.40
CA ALA A 261 -35.17 1.25 16.98
C ALA A 261 -36.43 1.20 16.08
N GLY A 262 -36.28 0.96 14.78
CA GLY A 262 -37.35 0.80 13.79
C GLY A 262 -37.77 -0.65 13.52
N GLY A 263 -37.19 -1.65 14.22
CA GLY A 263 -37.52 -3.06 14.06
C GLY A 263 -36.83 -3.76 12.85
N VAL A 264 -35.89 -3.11 12.18
CA VAL A 264 -35.10 -3.73 11.09
C VAL A 264 -33.92 -4.52 11.69
N PRO A 265 -33.60 -5.73 11.17
CA PRO A 265 -32.46 -6.52 11.64
C PRO A 265 -31.16 -5.77 11.51
N LEU A 266 -30.24 -6.00 12.47
CA LEU A 266 -28.88 -5.49 12.42
C LEU A 266 -27.92 -6.53 11.85
N PRO A 267 -26.82 -6.13 11.17
CA PRO A 267 -25.78 -7.06 10.76
C PRO A 267 -25.10 -7.73 11.95
N THR A 268 -24.62 -8.95 11.75
CA THR A 268 -23.84 -9.67 12.76
C THR A 268 -22.55 -8.89 13.07
N LEU A 269 -22.23 -8.72 14.35
CA LEU A 269 -21.01 -8.07 14.82
C LEU A 269 -20.26 -8.95 15.82
N VAL A 270 -19.01 -9.30 15.47
CA VAL A 270 -18.18 -10.22 16.24
C VAL A 270 -16.83 -9.59 16.57
N TYR A 271 -16.39 -9.72 17.82
CA TYR A 271 -15.01 -9.48 18.22
C TYR A 271 -14.26 -10.81 18.29
N LEU A 272 -13.06 -10.85 17.71
CA LEU A 272 -12.19 -12.01 17.74
C LEU A 272 -10.76 -11.58 18.03
N ALA A 273 -10.16 -12.08 19.12
CA ALA A 273 -8.72 -12.15 19.30
C ALA A 273 -8.30 -13.62 19.26
N ARG A 274 -7.55 -13.99 18.23
CA ARG A 274 -7.07 -15.37 18.06
C ARG A 274 -6.04 -15.71 19.12
N GLU A 275 -5.95 -17.00 19.49
CA GLU A 275 -4.98 -17.47 20.48
C GLU A 275 -3.57 -17.05 20.13
N LYS A 276 -2.81 -16.59 21.13
CA LYS A 276 -1.39 -16.30 21.06
C LYS A 276 -0.63 -17.07 22.11
N ARG A 277 0.44 -17.71 21.69
CA ARG A 277 1.36 -18.43 22.59
C ARG A 277 2.80 -18.17 22.13
N PRO A 278 3.75 -17.82 23.03
CA PRO A 278 5.13 -17.50 22.67
C PRO A 278 5.86 -18.59 21.89
N GLN A 279 5.49 -19.87 22.07
CA GLN A 279 6.08 -21.02 21.42
C GLN A 279 5.56 -21.28 20.01
N TYR A 280 4.52 -20.60 19.56
CA TYR A 280 3.97 -20.76 18.21
C TYR A 280 4.21 -19.52 17.34
N PRO A 281 4.55 -19.68 16.05
CA PRO A 281 4.71 -18.55 15.14
C PRO A 281 3.37 -17.86 14.92
N HIS A 282 3.34 -16.55 15.17
CA HIS A 282 2.10 -15.78 15.14
C HIS A 282 1.64 -15.38 13.73
N ASN A 283 2.58 -15.29 12.76
CA ASN A 283 2.33 -14.92 11.37
C ASN A 283 1.61 -13.57 11.15
N PHE A 284 1.64 -12.68 12.13
CA PHE A 284 1.13 -11.31 12.08
C PHE A 284 -0.25 -11.19 11.41
N LYS A 285 -0.43 -10.19 10.54
CA LYS A 285 -1.69 -9.92 9.83
C LYS A 285 -2.18 -11.12 9.00
N ALA A 286 -1.29 -11.85 8.33
CA ALA A 286 -1.67 -13.02 7.53
C ALA A 286 -2.31 -14.11 8.41
N GLY A 287 -1.76 -14.37 9.60
CA GLY A 287 -2.35 -15.30 10.56
C GLY A 287 -3.70 -14.81 11.12
N ALA A 288 -3.83 -13.51 11.42
CA ALA A 288 -5.09 -12.93 11.86
C ALA A 288 -6.19 -13.06 10.81
N MET A 289 -5.86 -12.80 9.54
CA MET A 289 -6.81 -12.95 8.43
C MET A 289 -7.16 -14.41 8.14
N ASN A 290 -6.20 -15.34 8.24
CA ASN A 290 -6.47 -16.75 8.01
C ASN A 290 -7.42 -17.35 9.03
N ALA A 291 -7.31 -17.00 10.31
CA ALA A 291 -8.25 -17.44 11.33
C ALA A 291 -9.71 -17.05 11.03
N LEU A 292 -9.92 -15.93 10.34
CA LEU A 292 -11.25 -15.47 9.92
C LEU A 292 -11.70 -16.06 8.57
N LEU A 293 -10.75 -16.39 7.67
CA LEU A 293 -11.09 -16.92 6.35
C LEU A 293 -11.75 -18.31 6.40
N GLU A 294 -11.49 -19.10 7.42
CA GLU A 294 -12.17 -20.38 7.61
C GLU A 294 -13.64 -20.20 7.99
N LEU A 295 -14.03 -19.06 8.55
CA LEU A 295 -15.38 -18.77 8.99
C LEU A 295 -16.26 -18.17 7.89
N ALA A 296 -15.67 -17.56 6.84
CA ALA A 296 -16.40 -16.71 5.91
C ALA A 296 -15.85 -16.69 4.47
N GLY A 297 -16.60 -16.24 3.49
CA GLY A 297 -16.15 -16.04 2.11
C GLY A 297 -16.93 -15.06 1.29
N ILE A 298 -16.46 -14.49 0.20
CA ILE A 298 -17.03 -14.47 -1.13
C ILE A 298 -16.72 -13.26 -2.03
N ASP A 299 -16.43 -13.54 -3.27
CA ASP A 299 -16.75 -13.12 -4.64
C ASP A 299 -15.97 -11.97 -5.29
N GLY A 300 -15.31 -12.29 -6.41
CA GLY A 300 -14.76 -11.32 -7.34
C GLY A 300 -14.02 -11.92 -8.54
N TYR A 301 -13.87 -11.17 -9.61
CA TYR A 301 -13.26 -11.57 -10.90
C TYR A 301 -12.08 -10.67 -11.31
N GLY A 302 -11.12 -11.10 -11.95
CA GLY A 302 -10.23 -11.18 -13.00
C GLY A 302 -9.17 -10.28 -13.43
N GLY A 303 -8.04 -9.83 -12.85
CA GLY A 303 -6.90 -9.24 -13.58
C GLY A 303 -5.91 -8.34 -12.84
N ALA A 304 -6.26 -7.73 -11.73
CA ALA A 304 -5.37 -6.85 -10.97
C ALA A 304 -4.50 -7.60 -9.97
N LEU A 305 -3.39 -6.99 -9.52
CA LEU A 305 -2.66 -7.46 -8.34
C LEU A 305 -3.56 -7.31 -7.12
N TYR A 306 -3.53 -8.31 -6.23
CA TYR A 306 -4.13 -8.17 -4.91
C TYR A 306 -3.20 -7.31 -4.04
N CYS A 307 -3.68 -6.15 -3.60
CA CYS A 307 -2.96 -5.21 -2.75
C CYS A 307 -3.83 -4.84 -1.56
N GLY A 308 -3.62 -5.45 -0.42
CA GLY A 308 -4.08 -5.06 0.89
C GLY A 308 -5.57 -4.80 1.08
N SER A 309 -5.91 -3.67 1.73
CA SER A 309 -7.26 -3.33 2.18
C SER A 309 -8.28 -3.11 1.05
N GLY A 310 -9.58 -3.27 1.34
CA GLY A 310 -10.66 -3.01 0.39
C GLY A 310 -10.83 -4.08 -0.68
N CYS A 311 -10.41 -5.31 -0.43
CA CYS A 311 -10.48 -6.42 -1.36
C CYS A 311 -11.54 -7.45 -0.94
N PHE A 312 -12.27 -7.98 -1.93
CA PHE A 312 -13.19 -9.10 -1.75
C PHE A 312 -12.64 -10.36 -2.42
N HIS A 313 -12.72 -11.49 -1.73
CA HIS A 313 -12.24 -12.77 -2.21
C HIS A 313 -13.36 -13.80 -2.20
N ARG A 314 -13.36 -14.71 -3.20
CA ARG A 314 -14.12 -15.95 -3.09
C ARG A 314 -13.41 -16.89 -2.13
N ARG A 315 -14.17 -17.52 -1.25
CA ARG A 315 -13.67 -18.53 -0.30
C ARG A 315 -12.84 -19.60 -1.00
N GLU A 316 -13.34 -20.11 -2.13
CA GLU A 316 -12.68 -21.17 -2.88
C GLU A 316 -11.32 -20.74 -3.46
N ALA A 317 -11.20 -19.48 -3.89
CA ALA A 317 -9.94 -18.96 -4.41
C ALA A 317 -8.87 -18.93 -3.31
N ILE A 318 -9.24 -18.51 -2.11
CA ILE A 318 -8.35 -18.46 -0.95
C ILE A 318 -8.08 -19.87 -0.40
N CYS A 319 -9.10 -20.77 -0.40
CA CYS A 319 -8.90 -22.17 0.01
C CYS A 319 -8.09 -23.01 -1.00
N GLY A 320 -7.34 -22.38 -1.90
CA GLY A 320 -6.39 -23.05 -2.78
C GLY A 320 -7.00 -23.77 -3.98
N ARG A 321 -8.30 -23.62 -4.23
CA ARG A 321 -8.97 -24.29 -5.33
C ARG A 321 -8.61 -23.69 -6.68
N LYS A 322 -8.40 -24.55 -7.69
CA LYS A 322 -8.26 -24.13 -9.08
C LYS A 322 -9.64 -23.77 -9.66
N TYR A 323 -9.71 -22.70 -10.46
CA TYR A 323 -10.93 -22.27 -11.13
C TYR A 323 -11.40 -23.32 -12.16
N SER A 324 -12.69 -23.66 -12.13
CA SER A 324 -13.37 -24.50 -13.12
C SER A 324 -14.81 -23.98 -13.35
N LYS A 325 -15.26 -23.92 -14.61
CA LYS A 325 -16.62 -23.48 -14.96
C LYS A 325 -17.68 -24.49 -14.49
N GLU A 326 -17.40 -25.78 -14.66
CA GLU A 326 -18.32 -26.87 -14.33
C GLU A 326 -18.63 -26.89 -12.83
N TRP A 327 -17.60 -26.70 -12.01
CA TRP A 327 -17.77 -26.65 -10.56
C TRP A 327 -18.63 -25.45 -10.14
N ARG A 328 -18.49 -24.29 -10.79
CA ARG A 328 -19.26 -23.09 -10.50
C ARG A 328 -20.76 -23.30 -10.76
N GLU A 329 -21.09 -23.91 -11.86
CA GLU A 329 -22.50 -24.25 -12.22
C GLU A 329 -23.11 -25.22 -11.22
N GLN A 330 -22.33 -26.18 -10.70
CA GLN A 330 -22.81 -27.13 -9.69
C GLN A 330 -23.05 -26.46 -8.32
N GLN A 331 -22.24 -25.47 -7.94
CA GLN A 331 -22.42 -24.74 -6.69
C GLN A 331 -23.65 -23.85 -6.71
N ASN A 332 -23.93 -23.18 -7.81
CA ASN A 332 -25.13 -22.36 -7.94
C ASN A 332 -26.42 -23.18 -7.75
N ARG A 333 -26.35 -24.50 -7.99
CA ARG A 333 -27.47 -25.45 -7.75
C ARG A 333 -27.53 -25.99 -6.30
N LYS A 334 -26.45 -25.82 -5.49
CA LYS A 334 -26.34 -26.39 -4.12
C LYS A 334 -26.66 -25.43 -2.99
N ILE A 335 -27.01 -24.17 -3.28
CA ILE A 335 -27.21 -23.10 -2.27
C ILE A 335 -28.43 -23.38 -1.34
N GLU A 336 -29.25 -24.38 -1.64
CA GLU A 336 -30.54 -24.60 -0.96
C GLU A 336 -30.49 -25.39 0.36
N ARG A 337 -29.35 -25.87 0.86
CA ARG A 337 -29.32 -26.67 2.11
C ARG A 337 -28.17 -26.28 3.04
N LYS A 338 -28.37 -25.26 3.86
CA LYS A 338 -27.60 -25.11 5.11
C LYS A 338 -28.46 -25.57 6.29
N ALA A 339 -27.97 -26.57 7.02
CA ALA A 339 -28.52 -26.91 8.32
C ALA A 339 -28.33 -25.75 9.28
N GLU A 340 -29.37 -25.33 9.97
CA GLU A 340 -29.29 -24.37 11.08
C GLU A 340 -28.43 -24.97 12.21
N ARG A 341 -27.27 -24.40 12.48
CA ARG A 341 -26.43 -24.76 13.62
C ARG A 341 -26.75 -23.87 14.79
N SER A 342 -26.67 -24.40 16.01
CA SER A 342 -26.82 -23.59 17.22
C SER A 342 -25.67 -22.56 17.36
N ILE A 343 -25.93 -21.45 18.05
CA ILE A 343 -24.93 -20.40 18.28
C ILE A 343 -23.71 -20.97 19.01
N SER A 344 -23.95 -21.82 20.04
CA SER A 344 -22.87 -22.45 20.82
C SER A 344 -21.97 -23.37 19.97
N GLU A 345 -22.52 -24.14 19.03
CA GLU A 345 -21.70 -24.95 18.10
C GLU A 345 -20.86 -24.11 17.17
N VAL A 346 -21.39 -22.97 16.71
CA VAL A 346 -20.62 -22.04 15.86
C VAL A 346 -19.53 -21.39 16.67
N GLU A 347 -19.80 -20.96 17.89
CA GLU A 347 -18.81 -20.34 18.79
C GLU A 347 -17.67 -21.29 19.13
N GLU A 348 -17.99 -22.55 19.49
CA GLU A 348 -16.97 -23.58 19.80
C GLU A 348 -16.06 -23.83 18.59
N LYS A 349 -16.64 -24.02 17.40
CA LYS A 349 -15.86 -24.18 16.17
C LYS A 349 -15.01 -22.96 15.83
N CYS A 350 -15.51 -21.75 16.04
CA CYS A 350 -14.73 -20.54 15.84
C CYS A 350 -13.53 -20.47 16.79
N LYS A 351 -13.70 -20.85 18.07
CA LYS A 351 -12.60 -20.93 19.02
C LYS A 351 -11.56 -21.97 18.63
N GLU A 352 -12.00 -23.13 18.13
CA GLU A 352 -11.10 -24.18 17.61
C GLU A 352 -10.27 -23.65 16.41
N LEU A 353 -10.93 -23.04 15.41
CA LEU A 353 -10.30 -22.50 14.23
C LEU A 353 -9.29 -21.35 14.53
N ALA A 354 -9.52 -20.60 15.58
CA ALA A 354 -8.66 -19.52 16.02
C ALA A 354 -7.55 -19.96 16.99
N SER A 355 -7.42 -21.26 17.28
CA SER A 355 -6.36 -21.82 18.15
C SER A 355 -5.01 -21.90 17.42
N CYS A 356 -3.91 -21.76 18.16
CA CYS A 356 -2.54 -21.87 17.64
C CYS A 356 -2.20 -23.24 17.04
N THR A 357 -2.94 -24.28 17.39
CA THR A 357 -2.70 -25.66 16.97
C THR A 357 -3.47 -26.07 15.73
N HIS A 358 -4.52 -25.33 15.36
CA HIS A 358 -5.45 -25.69 14.27
C HIS A 358 -4.72 -25.85 12.92
N GLU A 359 -3.76 -24.97 12.62
CA GLU A 359 -3.04 -24.96 11.35
C GLU A 359 -1.98 -26.08 11.24
N LYS A 360 -1.67 -26.76 12.36
CA LYS A 360 -0.63 -27.78 12.39
C LYS A 360 -0.99 -28.97 11.48
N GLY A 361 -0.12 -29.27 10.51
CA GLY A 361 -0.33 -30.33 9.53
C GLY A 361 -1.25 -29.97 8.37
N THR A 362 -1.77 -28.75 8.31
CA THR A 362 -2.59 -28.24 7.22
C THR A 362 -1.76 -27.52 6.14
N GLN A 363 -2.44 -27.08 5.07
CA GLN A 363 -1.85 -26.26 4.01
C GLN A 363 -2.07 -24.73 4.23
N TRP A 364 -2.61 -24.34 5.39
CA TRP A 364 -2.81 -22.93 5.71
C TRP A 364 -1.48 -22.16 5.76
N GLY A 365 -1.48 -20.94 5.23
CA GLY A 365 -0.27 -20.13 5.10
C GLY A 365 0.73 -20.59 4.03
N LYS A 366 0.45 -21.70 3.32
CA LYS A 366 1.29 -22.28 2.25
C LYS A 366 0.57 -22.32 0.91
N GLU A 367 -0.41 -23.20 0.77
CA GLU A 367 -1.25 -23.37 -0.44
C GLU A 367 -2.65 -22.79 -0.25
N MET A 368 -3.09 -22.67 1.00
CA MET A 368 -4.40 -22.17 1.40
C MET A 368 -4.24 -20.95 2.30
N GLY A 369 -5.25 -20.08 2.29
CA GLY A 369 -5.24 -18.82 3.03
C GLY A 369 -4.26 -17.80 2.44
N LEU A 370 -3.94 -16.80 3.25
CA LEU A 370 -2.85 -15.85 2.97
C LEU A 370 -1.51 -16.51 3.26
N MET A 371 -0.56 -16.33 2.36
CA MET A 371 0.74 -16.98 2.46
C MET A 371 1.61 -16.35 3.55
N TYR A 372 2.20 -17.20 4.38
CA TYR A 372 3.05 -16.77 5.50
C TYR A 372 4.51 -16.50 5.08
N GLY A 373 5.27 -15.82 5.95
CA GLY A 373 6.69 -15.61 5.77
C GLY A 373 7.10 -14.50 4.80
N CYS A 374 6.14 -13.68 4.34
CA CYS A 374 6.42 -12.53 3.49
C CYS A 374 5.75 -11.28 4.04
N PRO A 375 6.45 -10.13 4.17
CA PRO A 375 5.87 -8.87 4.63
C PRO A 375 4.77 -8.28 3.72
N VAL A 376 4.63 -8.83 2.51
CA VAL A 376 3.58 -8.48 1.53
C VAL A 376 2.79 -9.74 1.15
N GLU A 377 2.12 -10.29 2.14
CA GLU A 377 1.32 -11.52 2.05
C GLU A 377 0.22 -11.44 0.98
N ASP A 378 -0.28 -10.24 0.72
CA ASP A 378 -1.29 -9.95 -0.29
C ASP A 378 -0.77 -10.21 -1.72
N ILE A 379 0.38 -9.66 -2.06
CA ILE A 379 0.98 -9.78 -3.41
C ILE A 379 1.28 -11.25 -3.75
N ILE A 380 1.91 -11.98 -2.84
CA ILE A 380 2.27 -13.39 -3.08
C ILE A 380 1.03 -14.29 -3.13
N THR A 381 0.03 -14.03 -2.28
CA THR A 381 -1.26 -14.73 -2.30
C THR A 381 -2.01 -14.44 -3.60
N GLY A 382 -2.04 -13.18 -4.04
CA GLY A 382 -2.64 -12.78 -5.31
C GLY A 382 -2.02 -13.49 -6.51
N LEU A 383 -0.70 -13.59 -6.54
CA LEU A 383 0.03 -14.34 -7.57
C LEU A 383 -0.37 -15.81 -7.58
N ALA A 384 -0.44 -16.45 -6.40
CA ALA A 384 -0.85 -17.85 -6.27
C ALA A 384 -2.30 -18.07 -6.75
N ILE A 385 -3.23 -17.18 -6.40
CA ILE A 385 -4.64 -17.20 -6.85
C ILE A 385 -4.71 -17.09 -8.38
N GLN A 386 -3.98 -16.17 -8.99
CA GLN A 386 -3.94 -16.02 -10.45
C GLN A 386 -3.31 -17.22 -11.15
N CYS A 387 -2.29 -17.83 -10.57
CA CYS A 387 -1.68 -19.07 -11.08
C CYS A 387 -2.64 -20.28 -11.01
N ARG A 388 -3.71 -20.21 -10.20
CA ARG A 388 -4.80 -21.17 -10.14
C ARG A 388 -5.96 -20.83 -11.09
N ALA A 389 -5.72 -19.95 -12.07
CA ALA A 389 -6.65 -19.49 -13.10
C ALA A 389 -7.81 -18.60 -12.61
N TRP A 390 -7.80 -18.14 -11.37
CA TRP A 390 -8.68 -17.08 -10.92
C TRP A 390 -8.25 -15.74 -11.51
N LYS A 391 -9.22 -14.88 -11.78
CA LYS A 391 -8.97 -13.57 -12.37
C LYS A 391 -9.43 -12.48 -11.40
N PRO A 392 -8.57 -11.77 -10.69
CA PRO A 392 -8.94 -10.61 -9.89
C PRO A 392 -9.42 -9.43 -10.76
N ILE A 393 -10.36 -8.62 -10.31
CA ILE A 393 -10.83 -7.41 -10.98
C ILE A 393 -10.38 -6.18 -10.17
N TYR A 394 -9.82 -5.19 -10.85
CA TYR A 394 -9.65 -3.86 -10.28
C TYR A 394 -10.90 -3.04 -10.58
N TYR A 395 -11.65 -2.76 -9.53
CA TYR A 395 -12.85 -1.95 -9.57
C TYR A 395 -12.52 -0.53 -9.12
N ASN A 396 -12.68 0.44 -10.00
CA ASN A 396 -12.37 1.84 -9.76
C ASN A 396 -13.58 2.72 -10.11
N PRO A 397 -14.58 2.82 -9.22
CA PRO A 397 -15.74 3.68 -9.42
C PRO A 397 -15.34 5.16 -9.38
N GLU A 398 -16.16 6.04 -9.98
CA GLU A 398 -15.93 7.50 -9.94
C GLU A 398 -15.83 8.04 -8.51
N ARG A 399 -16.66 7.48 -7.61
CA ARG A 399 -16.56 7.74 -6.18
C ARG A 399 -15.84 6.57 -5.50
N PRO A 400 -14.71 6.83 -4.80
CA PRO A 400 -14.01 5.79 -4.10
C PRO A 400 -14.92 5.00 -3.14
N GLY A 401 -14.98 3.68 -3.30
CA GLY A 401 -15.76 2.79 -2.43
C GLY A 401 -15.09 2.53 -1.07
N PHE A 402 -13.79 2.82 -0.97
CA PHE A 402 -12.99 2.66 0.23
C PHE A 402 -11.93 3.78 0.31
N LEU A 403 -11.79 4.38 1.49
CA LEU A 403 -10.75 5.36 1.81
C LEU A 403 -9.93 4.84 2.98
N GLY A 404 -8.62 4.69 2.78
CA GLY A 404 -7.68 4.31 3.83
C GLY A 404 -6.98 5.52 4.43
N THR A 405 -6.45 5.37 5.64
CA THR A 405 -5.58 6.35 6.28
C THR A 405 -4.13 6.09 5.88
N ALA A 406 -3.49 7.09 5.29
CA ALA A 406 -2.07 7.07 4.96
C ALA A 406 -1.24 7.69 6.11
N PRO A 407 0.04 7.29 6.28
CA PRO A 407 0.94 7.98 7.20
C PRO A 407 1.10 9.45 6.81
N THR A 408 1.05 10.35 7.79
CA THR A 408 1.19 11.80 7.60
C THR A 408 2.64 12.27 7.75
N THR A 409 3.49 11.54 8.45
CA THR A 409 4.92 11.88 8.54
C THR A 409 5.76 11.17 7.47
N LEU A 410 6.80 11.88 6.98
CA LEU A 410 7.72 11.33 5.99
C LEU A 410 8.40 10.05 6.49
N LEU A 411 8.81 10.01 7.76
CA LEU A 411 9.50 8.84 8.31
C LEU A 411 8.61 7.59 8.29
N GLN A 412 7.37 7.70 8.75
CA GLN A 412 6.44 6.56 8.75
C GLN A 412 6.11 6.09 7.32
N HIS A 413 5.96 7.03 6.38
CA HIS A 413 5.82 6.72 4.96
C HIS A 413 7.04 5.93 4.44
N LEU A 414 8.25 6.35 4.76
CA LEU A 414 9.48 5.64 4.35
C LEU A 414 9.61 4.25 4.98
N VAL A 415 9.24 4.09 6.24
CA VAL A 415 9.21 2.79 6.94
C VAL A 415 8.21 1.85 6.26
N GLN A 416 7.03 2.34 5.90
CA GLN A 416 6.03 1.55 5.16
C GLN A 416 6.56 1.09 3.80
N TYR A 417 7.17 1.99 3.02
CA TYR A 417 7.74 1.65 1.72
C TYR A 417 8.97 0.73 1.82
N LYS A 418 9.76 0.83 2.90
CA LYS A 418 10.85 -0.11 3.20
C LYS A 418 10.29 -1.53 3.32
N ARG A 419 9.29 -1.73 4.17
CA ARG A 419 8.61 -3.02 4.36
C ARG A 419 8.04 -3.58 3.06
N TRP A 420 7.37 -2.74 2.27
CA TRP A 420 6.81 -3.18 0.99
C TRP A 420 7.90 -3.59 0.00
N SER A 421 8.96 -2.79 -0.15
CA SER A 421 10.05 -3.11 -1.07
C SER A 421 10.86 -4.33 -0.64
N GLU A 422 11.03 -4.53 0.65
CA GLU A 422 11.64 -5.72 1.25
C GLU A 422 10.84 -6.98 0.89
N GLY A 423 9.55 -7.03 1.24
CA GLY A 423 8.71 -8.18 0.96
C GLY A 423 8.57 -8.49 -0.54
N MET A 424 8.42 -7.46 -1.37
CA MET A 424 8.37 -7.63 -2.83
C MET A 424 9.68 -8.19 -3.38
N PHE A 425 10.82 -7.76 -2.90
CA PHE A 425 12.11 -8.26 -3.36
C PHE A 425 12.39 -9.69 -2.88
N GLN A 426 11.92 -10.06 -1.67
CA GLN A 426 11.93 -11.45 -1.19
C GLN A 426 11.16 -12.38 -2.14
N ILE A 427 10.03 -11.94 -2.71
CA ILE A 427 9.27 -12.73 -3.69
C ILE A 427 10.14 -13.07 -4.91
N VAL A 428 10.90 -12.09 -5.45
CA VAL A 428 11.78 -12.32 -6.61
C VAL A 428 12.87 -13.36 -6.32
N LEU A 429 13.45 -13.33 -5.11
CA LEU A 429 14.52 -14.23 -4.71
C LEU A 429 14.02 -15.59 -4.19
N SER A 430 12.71 -15.81 -4.18
CA SER A 430 12.06 -17.04 -3.71
C SER A 430 11.60 -17.93 -4.87
N LYS A 431 11.12 -19.14 -4.52
CA LYS A 431 10.43 -20.04 -5.47
C LYS A 431 9.17 -19.41 -6.10
N TYR A 432 8.65 -18.33 -5.54
CA TYR A 432 7.49 -17.59 -6.03
C TYR A 432 7.87 -16.44 -6.98
N CYS A 433 9.11 -16.38 -7.47
CA CYS A 433 9.51 -15.42 -8.50
C CYS A 433 8.48 -15.42 -9.64
N PRO A 434 7.89 -14.27 -10.02
CA PRO A 434 6.79 -14.23 -11.00
C PRO A 434 7.14 -14.85 -12.34
N PHE A 435 8.40 -14.75 -12.80
CA PHE A 435 8.87 -15.37 -14.03
C PHE A 435 9.01 -16.89 -13.94
N LEU A 436 9.31 -17.43 -12.74
CA LEU A 436 9.46 -18.87 -12.53
C LEU A 436 8.12 -19.50 -12.16
N PHE A 437 7.47 -18.99 -11.11
CA PHE A 437 6.22 -19.54 -10.58
C PHE A 437 5.03 -19.34 -11.52
N GLY A 438 4.99 -18.19 -12.21
CA GLY A 438 3.94 -17.82 -13.17
C GLY A 438 4.11 -18.44 -14.55
N ARG A 439 5.26 -19.07 -14.86
CA ARG A 439 5.55 -19.64 -16.19
C ARG A 439 4.52 -20.68 -16.58
N GLY A 440 3.91 -20.51 -17.76
CA GLY A 440 2.86 -21.39 -18.27
C GLY A 440 1.51 -21.29 -17.56
N LYS A 441 1.40 -20.54 -16.44
CA LYS A 441 0.16 -20.39 -15.65
C LYS A 441 -0.51 -19.03 -15.91
N ILE A 442 0.27 -17.96 -16.03
CA ILE A 442 -0.20 -16.60 -16.31
C ILE A 442 0.56 -16.00 -17.50
N LYS A 443 -0.05 -15.02 -18.16
CA LYS A 443 0.53 -14.35 -19.35
C LYS A 443 1.83 -13.61 -18.97
N LEU A 444 2.81 -13.57 -19.88
CA LEU A 444 4.09 -12.89 -19.67
C LEU A 444 3.91 -11.43 -19.25
N GLY A 445 2.99 -10.68 -19.87
CA GLY A 445 2.73 -9.29 -19.48
C GLY A 445 2.29 -9.15 -18.02
N LEU A 446 1.57 -10.14 -17.46
CA LEU A 446 1.19 -10.15 -16.06
C LEU A 446 2.38 -10.51 -15.16
N GLN A 447 3.25 -11.46 -15.57
CA GLN A 447 4.50 -11.76 -14.87
C GLN A 447 5.40 -10.51 -14.80
N MET A 448 5.54 -9.78 -15.92
CA MET A 448 6.26 -8.50 -15.94
C MET A 448 5.60 -7.47 -15.03
N GLY A 449 4.27 -7.37 -15.03
CA GLY A 449 3.51 -6.47 -14.17
C GLY A 449 3.79 -6.69 -12.68
N TYR A 450 3.87 -7.93 -12.22
CA TYR A 450 4.34 -8.25 -10.86
C TYR A 450 5.78 -7.79 -10.64
N CYS A 451 6.67 -8.02 -11.60
CA CYS A 451 8.09 -7.65 -11.48
C CYS A 451 8.32 -6.13 -11.42
N VAL A 452 7.40 -5.30 -11.97
CA VAL A 452 7.47 -3.83 -11.79
C VAL A 452 7.55 -3.45 -10.31
N TYR A 453 6.76 -4.09 -9.48
CA TYR A 453 6.71 -3.84 -8.03
C TYR A 453 7.80 -4.64 -7.29
N CYS A 454 7.97 -5.90 -7.64
CA CYS A 454 8.91 -6.78 -6.97
C CYS A 454 10.39 -6.36 -7.12
N LEU A 455 10.73 -5.55 -8.13
CA LEU A 455 12.08 -5.01 -8.34
C LEU A 455 12.31 -3.61 -7.77
N TRP A 456 11.40 -3.08 -6.95
CA TRP A 456 11.58 -1.74 -6.36
C TRP A 456 12.88 -1.60 -5.59
N ALA A 457 13.20 -2.55 -4.70
CA ALA A 457 14.42 -2.50 -3.91
C ALA A 457 15.69 -2.48 -4.77
N ALA A 458 15.73 -3.27 -5.83
CA ALA A 458 16.88 -3.34 -6.73
C ALA A 458 17.13 -2.04 -7.51
N ASN A 459 16.10 -1.17 -7.68
CA ASN A 459 16.29 0.14 -8.31
C ASN A 459 17.13 1.11 -7.44
N SER A 460 17.37 0.81 -6.17
CA SER A 460 18.16 1.67 -5.28
C SER A 460 19.61 1.79 -5.74
N LEU A 461 20.27 0.68 -6.06
CA LEU A 461 21.69 0.67 -6.44
C LEU A 461 22.00 1.51 -7.69
N PRO A 462 21.33 1.31 -8.84
CA PRO A 462 21.59 2.12 -10.02
C PRO A 462 21.15 3.57 -9.83
N THR A 463 20.16 3.85 -8.98
CA THR A 463 19.77 5.24 -8.65
C THR A 463 20.87 5.93 -7.83
N LEU A 464 21.41 5.26 -6.81
CA LEU A 464 22.52 5.80 -6.02
C LEU A 464 23.75 6.02 -6.91
N TYR A 465 24.06 5.09 -7.79
CA TYR A 465 25.16 5.25 -8.73
C TYR A 465 24.99 6.50 -9.58
N TYR A 466 23.78 6.72 -10.11
CA TYR A 466 23.46 7.88 -10.94
C TYR A 466 23.47 9.22 -10.17
N VAL A 467 23.16 9.18 -8.90
CA VAL A 467 23.15 10.35 -8.03
C VAL A 467 24.58 10.74 -7.57
N PHE A 468 25.44 9.75 -7.33
CA PHE A 468 26.77 10.02 -6.78
C PHE A 468 27.84 10.15 -7.88
N VAL A 469 27.92 9.21 -8.81
CA VAL A 469 29.07 9.09 -9.69
C VAL A 469 29.18 10.20 -10.73
N PRO A 470 28.12 10.60 -11.45
CA PRO A 470 28.23 11.74 -12.36
C PRO A 470 28.64 13.03 -11.66
N SER A 471 28.12 13.28 -10.45
CA SER A 471 28.45 14.46 -9.64
C SER A 471 29.90 14.43 -9.16
N LEU A 472 30.40 13.26 -8.71
CA LEU A 472 31.78 13.06 -8.31
C LEU A 472 32.75 13.25 -9.49
N CYS A 473 32.43 12.70 -10.65
CA CYS A 473 33.22 12.87 -11.86
C CYS A 473 33.24 14.33 -12.32
N PHE A 474 32.12 15.04 -12.23
CA PHE A 474 32.08 16.48 -12.51
C PHE A 474 32.97 17.28 -11.55
N PHE A 475 32.90 16.97 -10.25
CA PHE A 475 33.77 17.58 -9.25
C PHE A 475 35.26 17.35 -9.56
N ASN A 476 35.61 16.16 -10.09
CA ASN A 476 36.98 15.81 -10.48
C ASN A 476 37.38 16.24 -11.91
N GLY A 477 36.47 16.82 -12.70
CA GLY A 477 36.74 17.25 -14.08
C GLY A 477 36.78 16.09 -15.10
N ILE A 478 36.06 15.00 -14.84
CA ILE A 478 35.97 13.83 -15.73
C ILE A 478 34.59 13.81 -16.38
N SER A 479 34.55 13.85 -17.72
CA SER A 479 33.32 13.81 -18.50
C SER A 479 32.84 12.37 -18.71
N LEU A 480 31.54 12.12 -18.47
CA LEU A 480 30.91 10.82 -18.62
C LEU A 480 29.85 10.79 -19.73
N PHE A 481 29.58 11.90 -20.39
CA PHE A 481 28.54 12.04 -21.40
C PHE A 481 29.09 12.69 -22.66
N PRO A 482 28.44 12.51 -23.82
CA PRO A 482 28.85 13.18 -25.05
C PRO A 482 28.72 14.71 -24.93
N LYS A 483 29.60 15.44 -25.63
CA LYS A 483 29.53 16.91 -25.73
C LYS A 483 28.21 17.35 -26.32
N MET A 484 27.66 18.47 -25.87
CA MET A 484 26.38 19.01 -26.34
C MET A 484 26.36 19.25 -27.86
N SER A 485 27.46 19.67 -28.44
CA SER A 485 27.62 19.90 -29.92
C SER A 485 27.65 18.61 -30.71
N SER A 486 27.81 17.45 -30.07
CA SER A 486 27.82 16.15 -30.77
C SER A 486 26.45 15.63 -31.10
N LEU A 487 26.25 15.07 -32.29
CA LEU A 487 25.01 14.33 -32.61
C LEU A 487 24.72 13.17 -31.67
N LEU A 488 25.74 12.62 -31.03
CA LEU A 488 25.62 11.55 -30.04
C LEU A 488 24.96 12.00 -28.73
N PHE A 489 24.86 13.31 -28.49
CA PHE A 489 24.13 13.89 -27.37
C PHE A 489 22.60 13.78 -27.53
N ILE A 490 22.10 13.79 -28.79
CA ILE A 490 20.66 13.81 -29.09
C ILE A 490 19.89 12.65 -28.45
N PRO A 491 20.34 11.38 -28.50
CA PRO A 491 19.63 10.28 -27.84
C PRO A 491 19.49 10.46 -26.32
N PHE A 492 20.53 10.97 -25.64
CA PHE A 492 20.50 11.24 -24.20
C PHE A 492 19.48 12.32 -23.86
N ALA A 493 19.56 13.46 -24.56
CA ALA A 493 18.62 14.57 -24.39
C ALA A 493 17.19 14.13 -24.69
N TYR A 494 16.97 13.38 -25.79
CA TYR A 494 15.67 12.90 -26.21
C TYR A 494 15.04 11.98 -25.15
N VAL A 495 15.73 10.93 -24.70
CA VAL A 495 15.21 9.98 -23.71
C VAL A 495 14.87 10.70 -22.39
N PHE A 496 15.75 11.60 -21.98
CA PHE A 496 15.54 12.35 -20.74
C PHE A 496 14.34 13.30 -20.84
N VAL A 497 14.31 14.15 -21.86
CA VAL A 497 13.26 15.18 -22.02
C VAL A 497 11.91 14.52 -22.32
N ALA A 498 11.85 13.64 -23.32
CA ALA A 498 10.60 13.02 -23.75
C ALA A 498 9.94 12.21 -22.62
N LYS A 499 10.72 11.48 -21.83
CA LYS A 499 10.20 10.74 -20.67
C LYS A 499 9.61 11.66 -19.61
N ASN A 500 10.30 12.76 -19.27
CA ASN A 500 9.83 13.69 -18.24
C ASN A 500 8.62 14.50 -18.72
N VAL A 501 8.61 14.95 -19.97
CA VAL A 501 7.46 15.62 -20.59
C VAL A 501 6.25 14.69 -20.63
N TYR A 502 6.42 13.43 -21.04
CA TYR A 502 5.33 12.46 -21.03
C TYR A 502 4.79 12.24 -19.61
N SER A 503 5.67 12.11 -18.61
CA SER A 503 5.27 11.94 -17.19
C SER A 503 4.49 13.15 -16.68
N LEU A 504 4.88 14.37 -17.07
CA LEU A 504 4.14 15.58 -16.72
C LEU A 504 2.77 15.61 -17.39
N VAL A 505 2.70 15.32 -18.70
CA VAL A 505 1.43 15.28 -19.44
C VAL A 505 0.50 14.22 -18.84
N GLU A 506 1.01 13.03 -18.52
CA GLU A 506 0.24 11.96 -17.85
C GLU A 506 -0.32 12.43 -16.50
N ALA A 507 0.49 13.12 -15.67
CA ALA A 507 0.04 13.69 -14.39
C ALA A 507 -1.08 14.73 -14.59
N LEU A 508 -0.93 15.65 -15.53
CA LEU A 508 -1.94 16.66 -15.84
C LEU A 508 -3.26 16.03 -16.34
N TRP A 509 -3.19 14.95 -17.13
CA TRP A 509 -4.38 14.19 -17.53
C TRP A 509 -5.09 13.52 -16.35
N CYS A 510 -4.32 13.08 -15.34
CA CYS A 510 -4.85 12.55 -14.10
C CYS A 510 -5.34 13.63 -13.12
N LYS A 511 -5.43 14.90 -13.58
CA LYS A 511 -5.86 16.08 -12.80
C LYS A 511 -4.91 16.44 -11.63
N TYR A 512 -3.67 16.01 -11.68
CA TYR A 512 -2.61 16.50 -10.79
C TYR A 512 -2.11 17.87 -11.25
N THR A 513 -1.63 18.67 -10.31
CA THR A 513 -0.93 19.93 -10.61
C THR A 513 0.53 19.67 -10.99
N VAL A 514 1.21 20.69 -11.53
CA VAL A 514 2.66 20.65 -11.78
C VAL A 514 3.44 20.45 -10.48
N GLU A 515 2.95 21.04 -9.39
CA GLU A 515 3.53 20.89 -8.05
C GLU A 515 3.41 19.45 -7.55
N ASP A 516 2.23 18.83 -7.69
CA ASP A 516 2.02 17.43 -7.35
C ASP A 516 2.96 16.52 -8.14
N TRP A 517 3.10 16.77 -9.45
CA TRP A 517 4.05 16.03 -10.29
C TRP A 517 5.49 16.19 -9.81
N TRP A 518 5.91 17.40 -9.43
CA TRP A 518 7.24 17.65 -8.92
C TRP A 518 7.48 16.94 -7.58
N ASN A 519 6.49 16.96 -6.68
CA ASN A 519 6.51 16.23 -5.41
C ASN A 519 6.56 14.71 -5.63
N LEU A 520 5.88 14.18 -6.66
CA LEU A 520 6.01 12.78 -7.04
C LEU A 520 7.45 12.42 -7.48
N GLN A 521 8.11 13.26 -8.31
CA GLN A 521 9.51 13.04 -8.70
C GLN A 521 10.44 13.06 -7.49
N ARG A 522 10.22 14.00 -6.56
CA ARG A 522 10.94 14.10 -5.29
C ARG A 522 10.79 12.82 -4.47
N MET A 523 9.58 12.34 -4.28
CA MET A 523 9.31 11.12 -3.53
C MET A 523 9.87 9.86 -4.20
N VAL A 524 9.94 9.82 -5.52
CA VAL A 524 10.62 8.71 -6.24
C VAL A 524 12.10 8.67 -5.90
N LEU A 525 12.79 9.82 -5.91
CA LEU A 525 14.22 9.88 -5.54
C LEU A 525 14.43 9.50 -4.07
N ILE A 526 13.65 10.10 -3.16
CA ILE A 526 13.73 9.84 -1.73
C ILE A 526 13.57 8.35 -1.44
N ARG A 527 12.51 7.71 -1.95
CA ARG A 527 12.26 6.28 -1.71
C ARG A 527 13.36 5.40 -2.27
N ARG A 528 13.86 5.68 -3.48
CA ARG A 528 14.92 4.87 -4.11
C ARG A 528 16.25 4.98 -3.38
N THR A 529 16.58 6.13 -2.81
CA THR A 529 17.83 6.35 -2.09
C THR A 529 17.76 5.96 -0.61
N THR A 530 16.54 5.74 -0.06
CA THR A 530 16.31 5.39 1.35
C THR A 530 15.58 4.07 1.49
N SER A 531 14.24 4.07 1.48
CA SER A 531 13.40 2.89 1.76
C SER A 531 13.80 1.67 0.93
N PHE A 532 14.03 1.85 -0.36
CA PHE A 532 14.38 0.75 -1.26
C PHE A 532 15.81 0.25 -1.03
N LEU A 533 16.73 1.15 -0.69
CA LEU A 533 18.09 0.76 -0.31
C LEU A 533 18.10 -0.08 0.96
N PHE A 534 17.44 0.40 2.01
CA PHE A 534 17.37 -0.34 3.28
C PHE A 534 16.62 -1.67 3.10
N GLY A 535 15.51 -1.69 2.34
CA GLY A 535 14.83 -2.92 2.00
C GLY A 535 15.68 -3.89 1.20
N PHE A 536 16.51 -3.41 0.26
CA PHE A 536 17.47 -4.23 -0.48
C PHE A 536 18.52 -4.84 0.45
N VAL A 537 19.14 -4.03 1.31
CA VAL A 537 20.17 -4.46 2.25
C VAL A 537 19.60 -5.49 3.23
N ASP A 538 18.42 -5.22 3.82
CA ASP A 538 17.80 -6.14 4.78
C ASP A 538 17.50 -7.50 4.15
N VAL A 539 17.01 -7.54 2.91
CA VAL A 539 16.77 -8.81 2.20
C VAL A 539 18.08 -9.58 1.99
N ILE A 540 19.16 -8.91 1.56
CA ILE A 540 20.46 -9.56 1.36
C ILE A 540 21.01 -10.09 2.69
N VAL A 541 20.97 -9.29 3.76
CA VAL A 541 21.43 -9.68 5.10
C VAL A 541 20.64 -10.88 5.64
N THR A 542 19.31 -10.88 5.41
CA THR A 542 18.42 -11.99 5.79
C THR A 542 18.74 -13.26 5.00
N GLN A 543 18.96 -13.15 3.67
CA GLN A 543 19.32 -14.30 2.83
C GLN A 543 20.68 -14.89 3.20
N LEU A 544 21.60 -14.08 3.70
CA LEU A 544 22.89 -14.53 4.21
C LEU A 544 22.81 -15.13 5.64
N GLY A 545 21.63 -15.12 6.27
CA GLY A 545 21.40 -15.70 7.59
C GLY A 545 21.83 -14.82 8.78
N PHE A 546 22.17 -13.55 8.56
CA PHE A 546 22.61 -12.64 9.63
C PHE A 546 21.46 -11.94 10.36
N SER A 547 20.24 -11.99 9.85
CA SER A 547 19.07 -11.33 10.43
C SER A 547 17.80 -12.14 10.18
N GLN A 548 16.75 -11.88 10.99
CA GLN A 548 15.40 -12.38 10.75
C GLN A 548 14.50 -11.22 10.35
N THR A 549 13.55 -11.50 9.47
CA THR A 549 12.55 -10.50 9.07
C THR A 549 11.67 -10.11 10.24
N THR A 550 11.65 -8.83 10.61
CA THR A 550 10.80 -8.29 11.66
C THR A 550 9.67 -7.48 11.03
N PHE A 551 8.45 -7.70 11.49
CA PHE A 551 7.30 -6.92 11.05
C PHE A 551 7.16 -5.66 11.92
N VAL A 552 7.26 -4.48 11.30
CA VAL A 552 7.06 -3.19 11.98
C VAL A 552 5.68 -2.64 11.64
N ILE A 553 4.86 -2.41 12.68
CA ILE A 553 3.56 -1.75 12.55
C ILE A 553 3.81 -0.25 12.30
N THR A 554 3.15 0.31 11.32
CA THR A 554 3.20 1.75 11.04
C THR A 554 2.11 2.46 11.82
N GLY A 555 2.46 3.45 12.64
CA GLY A 555 1.48 4.28 13.36
C GLY A 555 0.56 5.03 12.38
N LYS A 556 -0.70 5.18 12.76
CA LYS A 556 -1.73 5.86 11.96
C LYS A 556 -2.16 7.20 12.54
N VAL A 557 -1.65 7.54 13.70
CA VAL A 557 -1.94 8.79 14.40
C VAL A 557 -0.64 9.49 14.71
N ASP A 558 -0.55 10.74 14.28
CA ASP A 558 0.59 11.61 14.49
C ASP A 558 0.18 12.80 15.37
N GLU A 559 1.17 13.54 15.89
CA GLU A 559 0.92 14.79 16.60
C GLU A 559 0.11 15.76 15.70
N GLU A 560 -0.81 16.52 16.30
CA GLU A 560 -1.67 17.47 15.59
C GLU A 560 -0.88 18.49 14.75
N GLU A 561 0.30 18.90 15.26
CA GLU A 561 1.20 19.79 14.53
C GLU A 561 1.80 19.13 13.27
N ALA A 562 2.10 17.82 13.31
CA ALA A 562 2.59 17.07 12.15
C ALA A 562 1.49 16.92 11.09
N SER A 563 0.26 16.64 11.50
CA SER A 563 -0.89 16.61 10.61
C SER A 563 -1.15 17.96 9.93
N LYS A 564 -1.05 19.09 10.66
CA LYS A 564 -1.16 20.43 10.08
C LYS A 564 -0.06 20.71 9.05
N ARG A 565 1.19 20.31 9.31
CA ARG A 565 2.28 20.45 8.33
C ARG A 565 2.05 19.59 7.08
N TYR A 566 1.52 18.38 7.26
CA TYR A 566 1.15 17.51 6.14
C TYR A 566 0.08 18.15 5.25
N GLU A 567 -0.98 18.72 5.83
CA GLU A 567 -2.03 19.43 5.10
C GLU A 567 -1.48 20.65 4.33
N GLN A 568 -0.44 21.28 4.84
CA GLN A 568 0.27 22.38 4.18
C GLN A 568 1.30 21.91 3.14
N GLY A 569 1.44 20.60 2.91
CA GLY A 569 2.43 20.06 1.98
C GLY A 569 3.89 20.15 2.47
N ILE A 570 4.12 20.37 3.76
CA ILE A 570 5.45 20.58 4.35
C ILE A 570 6.01 19.24 4.84
N PHE A 571 7.23 18.89 4.39
CA PHE A 571 7.91 17.67 4.82
C PHE A 571 8.37 17.75 6.28
N GLU A 572 8.24 16.62 6.99
CA GLU A 572 8.62 16.45 8.41
C GLU A 572 9.93 15.68 8.53
N PHE A 573 10.96 16.29 9.12
CA PHE A 573 12.29 15.68 9.33
C PHE A 573 12.69 15.61 10.82
N GLY A 574 11.81 15.92 11.75
CA GLY A 574 12.11 16.11 13.17
C GLY A 574 12.63 14.87 13.91
N ALA A 575 12.51 13.68 13.35
CA ALA A 575 13.00 12.45 13.95
C ALA A 575 14.41 12.08 13.47
N SER A 576 15.25 11.53 14.36
CA SER A 576 16.54 10.97 13.96
C SER A 576 16.33 9.60 13.28
N SER A 577 16.85 9.48 12.06
CA SER A 577 16.75 8.24 11.28
C SER A 577 17.94 8.07 10.35
N PRO A 578 18.48 6.84 10.18
CA PRO A 578 19.49 6.55 9.17
C PRO A 578 19.05 6.90 7.75
N MET A 579 17.74 6.80 7.45
CA MET A 579 17.19 7.18 6.15
C MET A 579 17.36 8.69 5.90
N PHE A 580 17.17 9.52 6.93
CA PHE A 580 17.37 10.96 6.82
C PHE A 580 18.86 11.33 6.69
N THR A 581 19.75 10.56 7.32
CA THR A 581 21.20 10.72 7.13
C THR A 581 21.60 10.46 5.67
N VAL A 582 21.09 9.38 5.07
CA VAL A 582 21.38 9.07 3.66
C VAL A 582 20.89 10.18 2.72
N ILE A 583 19.63 10.63 2.88
CA ILE A 583 19.07 11.63 1.97
C ILE A 583 19.75 13.00 2.14
N ALA A 584 20.08 13.38 3.36
CA ALA A 584 20.81 14.62 3.64
C ALA A 584 22.25 14.54 3.08
N THR A 585 22.90 13.37 3.16
CA THR A 585 24.20 13.13 2.53
C THR A 585 24.12 13.27 1.01
N VAL A 586 23.09 12.68 0.37
CA VAL A 586 22.85 12.83 -1.07
C VAL A 586 22.67 14.30 -1.45
N ALA A 587 21.88 15.05 -0.70
CA ALA A 587 21.62 16.45 -0.94
C ALA A 587 22.94 17.28 -0.84
N LEU A 588 23.63 17.19 0.28
CA LEU A 588 24.85 17.96 0.56
C LEU A 588 25.99 17.61 -0.40
N PHE A 589 26.19 16.31 -0.68
CA PHE A 589 27.19 15.86 -1.63
C PHE A 589 26.99 16.45 -3.03
N ASN A 590 25.74 16.42 -3.55
CA ASN A 590 25.44 16.96 -4.87
C ASN A 590 25.61 18.50 -4.89
N LEU A 591 25.26 19.18 -3.81
CA LEU A 591 25.49 20.62 -3.68
C LEU A 591 27.00 20.95 -3.71
N PHE A 592 27.81 20.24 -2.92
CA PHE A 592 29.28 20.43 -2.88
C PHE A 592 29.89 20.09 -4.24
N SER A 593 29.47 18.98 -4.86
CA SER A 593 29.98 18.58 -6.17
C SER A 593 29.59 19.55 -7.27
N LEU A 594 28.40 20.11 -7.24
CA LEU A 594 27.93 21.10 -8.21
C LEU A 594 28.72 22.40 -8.06
N VAL A 595 28.84 22.95 -6.83
CA VAL A 595 29.56 24.19 -6.57
C VAL A 595 31.04 24.02 -6.88
N GLY A 596 31.67 22.92 -6.43
CA GLY A 596 33.10 22.64 -6.67
C GLY A 596 33.40 22.40 -8.14
N GLY A 597 32.57 21.66 -8.85
CA GLY A 597 32.71 21.41 -10.29
C GLY A 597 32.56 22.68 -11.11
N VAL A 598 31.54 23.52 -10.82
CA VAL A 598 31.36 24.82 -11.47
C VAL A 598 32.58 25.76 -11.18
N LYS A 599 33.04 25.84 -9.94
CA LYS A 599 34.24 26.61 -9.57
C LYS A 599 35.45 26.16 -10.40
N ARG A 600 35.71 24.86 -10.45
CA ARG A 600 36.83 24.29 -11.21
C ARG A 600 36.70 24.60 -12.72
N MET A 601 35.50 24.49 -13.27
CA MET A 601 35.24 24.79 -14.68
C MET A 601 35.53 26.26 -14.98
N VAL A 602 35.02 27.20 -14.17
CA VAL A 602 35.20 28.64 -14.39
C VAL A 602 36.68 29.08 -14.18
N MET A 603 37.39 28.56 -13.17
CA MET A 603 38.73 28.98 -12.82
C MET A 603 39.84 28.26 -13.59
N GLY A 604 39.60 27.03 -14.09
CA GLY A 604 40.62 26.17 -14.66
C GLY A 604 40.44 25.79 -16.13
N MET A 605 39.20 25.65 -16.63
CA MET A 605 38.93 25.08 -17.94
C MET A 605 38.30 26.08 -18.92
N GLY A 606 37.83 27.22 -18.42
CA GLY A 606 37.13 28.22 -19.22
C GLY A 606 35.70 27.87 -19.60
N VAL A 607 34.96 28.84 -20.15
CA VAL A 607 33.51 28.71 -20.48
C VAL A 607 33.24 27.62 -21.51
N TRP A 608 34.19 27.27 -22.35
CA TRP A 608 34.08 26.22 -23.36
C TRP A 608 33.87 24.82 -22.79
N ALA A 609 34.24 24.57 -21.54
CA ALA A 609 34.03 23.31 -20.86
C ALA A 609 32.55 23.03 -20.54
N VAL A 610 31.65 24.03 -20.62
CA VAL A 610 30.22 23.87 -20.37
C VAL A 610 29.63 22.81 -21.33
N GLU A 611 30.03 22.81 -22.60
CA GLU A 611 29.52 21.82 -23.58
C GLU A 611 29.86 20.38 -23.20
N GLU A 612 30.96 20.16 -22.52
CA GLU A 612 31.45 18.84 -22.14
C GLU A 612 30.74 18.32 -20.89
N PHE A 613 30.42 19.21 -19.94
CA PHE A 613 29.88 18.84 -18.64
C PHE A 613 28.37 19.11 -18.48
N ILE A 614 27.69 19.64 -19.51
CA ILE A 614 26.29 20.05 -19.41
C ILE A 614 25.35 18.95 -18.87
N SER A 615 25.54 17.69 -19.28
CA SER A 615 24.74 16.57 -18.78
C SER A 615 24.93 16.34 -17.29
N GLN A 616 26.17 16.42 -16.79
CA GLN A 616 26.48 16.23 -15.39
C GLN A 616 26.02 17.42 -14.55
N ILE A 617 26.10 18.64 -15.09
CA ILE A 617 25.53 19.85 -14.47
C ILE A 617 24.02 19.73 -14.34
N ILE A 618 23.32 19.27 -15.39
CA ILE A 618 21.87 19.07 -15.37
C ILE A 618 21.48 17.99 -14.35
N VAL A 619 22.17 16.84 -14.33
CA VAL A 619 21.90 15.76 -13.38
C VAL A 619 22.12 16.22 -11.95
N SER A 620 23.28 16.81 -11.64
CA SER A 620 23.61 17.32 -10.29
C SER A 620 22.66 18.45 -9.88
N GLY A 621 22.40 19.40 -10.79
CA GLY A 621 21.48 20.51 -10.55
C GLY A 621 20.05 20.06 -10.30
N LEU A 622 19.57 19.04 -11.03
CA LEU A 622 18.26 18.45 -10.80
C LEU A 622 18.17 17.78 -9.43
N VAL A 623 19.20 17.02 -9.04
CA VAL A 623 19.26 16.41 -7.69
C VAL A 623 19.26 17.49 -6.62
N VAL A 624 19.99 18.59 -6.79
CA VAL A 624 19.97 19.74 -5.87
C VAL A 624 18.57 20.35 -5.81
N ALA A 625 17.93 20.62 -6.95
CA ALA A 625 16.59 21.22 -7.01
C ALA A 625 15.51 20.32 -6.37
N ILE A 626 15.57 19.01 -6.58
CA ILE A 626 14.66 18.04 -5.94
C ILE A 626 14.81 18.08 -4.41
N ASN A 627 16.01 18.29 -3.90
CA ASN A 627 16.33 18.25 -2.48
C ASN A 627 16.20 19.61 -1.75
N ILE A 628 15.61 20.64 -2.37
CA ILE A 628 15.40 21.95 -1.73
C ILE A 628 14.79 21.86 -0.32
N PRO A 629 13.71 21.07 -0.06
CA PRO A 629 13.14 20.95 1.30
C PRO A 629 14.10 20.39 2.34
N ILE A 630 15.12 19.62 1.93
CA ILE A 630 16.15 19.10 2.83
C ILE A 630 17.11 20.22 3.25
N TYR A 631 17.50 21.09 2.32
CA TYR A 631 18.31 22.25 2.66
C TYR A 631 17.55 23.22 3.57
N GLU A 632 16.25 23.42 3.32
CA GLU A 632 15.39 24.21 4.21
C GLU A 632 15.36 23.61 5.61
N ALA A 633 15.21 22.27 5.72
CA ALA A 633 15.18 21.56 7.00
C ALA A 633 16.51 21.60 7.74
N ILE A 634 17.63 21.68 7.02
CA ILE A 634 19.00 21.77 7.59
C ILE A 634 19.35 23.19 8.01
N PHE A 635 19.09 24.19 7.15
CA PHE A 635 19.66 25.53 7.29
C PHE A 635 18.68 26.61 7.70
N ILE A 636 17.37 26.44 7.40
CA ILE A 636 16.39 27.55 7.52
C ILE A 636 15.37 27.26 8.63
N ARG A 637 14.85 26.05 8.73
CA ARG A 637 13.74 25.71 9.64
C ARG A 637 14.16 25.74 11.10
N LYS A 638 13.23 26.24 11.95
CA LYS A 638 13.39 26.34 13.41
C LYS A 638 12.32 25.58 14.19
N ASP A 639 11.30 25.06 13.47
CA ASP A 639 10.20 24.29 14.04
C ASP A 639 10.60 22.84 14.36
N LYS A 640 9.71 22.08 14.97
CA LYS A 640 9.93 20.64 15.30
C LYS A 640 10.20 19.76 14.07
N GLY A 641 9.82 20.21 12.87
CA GLY A 641 10.06 19.50 11.61
C GLY A 641 11.47 19.70 11.03
N ARG A 642 12.37 20.44 11.69
CA ARG A 642 13.75 20.64 11.26
C ARG A 642 14.57 19.34 11.32
N MET A 643 15.62 19.26 10.51
CA MET A 643 16.58 18.15 10.58
C MET A 643 17.32 18.12 11.91
N PRO A 644 17.42 16.98 12.64
CA PRO A 644 18.19 16.89 13.87
C PRO A 644 19.67 17.23 13.64
N THR A 645 20.29 17.91 14.60
CA THR A 645 21.68 18.34 14.50
C THR A 645 22.65 17.17 14.33
N SER A 646 22.39 16.04 15.01
CA SER A 646 23.18 14.82 14.86
C SER A 646 23.15 14.28 13.42
N THR A 647 21.96 14.23 12.81
CA THR A 647 21.78 13.84 11.41
C THR A 647 22.48 14.80 10.46
N THR A 648 22.36 16.11 10.70
CA THR A 648 23.03 17.15 9.89
C THR A 648 24.55 17.01 9.93
N VAL A 649 25.14 16.86 11.12
CA VAL A 649 26.60 16.72 11.28
C VAL A 649 27.10 15.42 10.63
N ALA A 650 26.43 14.29 10.88
CA ALA A 650 26.78 13.02 10.26
C ALA A 650 26.74 13.12 8.72
N SER A 651 25.71 13.76 8.17
CA SER A 651 25.56 13.92 6.72
C SER A 651 26.61 14.86 6.11
N LEU A 652 27.00 15.93 6.82
CA LEU A 652 28.07 16.82 6.39
C LEU A 652 29.41 16.08 6.33
N VAL A 653 29.73 15.28 7.36
CA VAL A 653 30.97 14.48 7.39
C VAL A 653 30.97 13.47 6.24
N CYS A 654 29.87 12.70 6.07
CA CYS A 654 29.76 11.74 5.00
C CYS A 654 29.88 12.38 3.60
N ALA A 655 29.20 13.50 3.37
CA ALA A 655 29.26 14.22 2.09
C ALA A 655 30.68 14.75 1.80
N SER A 656 31.37 15.27 2.81
CA SER A 656 32.74 15.74 2.67
C SER A 656 33.71 14.60 2.36
N LEU A 657 33.60 13.47 3.06
CA LEU A 657 34.41 12.28 2.79
C LEU A 657 34.19 11.71 1.38
N LEU A 658 32.93 11.70 0.89
CA LEU A 658 32.63 11.28 -0.46
C LEU A 658 33.29 12.17 -1.53
N CYS A 659 33.38 13.47 -1.29
CA CYS A 659 34.09 14.39 -2.20
C CYS A 659 35.60 14.13 -2.28
N LEU A 660 36.21 13.47 -1.28
CA LEU A 660 37.63 13.13 -1.26
C LEU A 660 37.95 11.82 -1.98
N ILE A 661 36.95 11.07 -2.43
CA ILE A 661 37.14 9.78 -3.14
C ILE A 661 37.80 10.09 -4.50
N PRO A 662 39.00 9.56 -4.78
CA PRO A 662 39.63 9.73 -6.07
C PRO A 662 38.90 8.90 -7.13
N VAL A 663 38.80 9.46 -8.34
CA VAL A 663 38.23 8.76 -9.51
C VAL A 663 39.38 8.36 -10.40
N TYR A 664 39.70 7.08 -10.44
CA TYR A 664 40.75 6.47 -11.27
C TYR A 664 40.23 5.98 -12.60
#